data_ce0c63530d7f5f6cf3b487fc91ea2b4a
#
_entry.id   ce0c63530d7f5f6cf3b487fc91ea2b4a
#
_cell.length_a   1.000
_cell.length_b   1.000
_cell.length_c   1.000
_cell.angle_alpha   90.00
_cell.angle_beta   90.00
_cell.angle_gamma   90.00
#
_symmetry.space_group_name_H-M   'P 1'
#
loop_
_entity.id
_entity.type
_entity.pdbx_description
1 polymer ?
#
loop_
_entity_poly.entity_id
_entity_poly.type
_entity_poly.pdbx_seq_one_letter_code
_entity_poly.pdbx_strand_id
1 'polypeptide(L)'
;MEAYKNPALSPEERAEDLLGRMTLREKVGQLTQRLYGFRIYRREGQNVTFTQEFQDEVARYSGLGTLYGLHRADPWSGKDFDTGLDGPLAVRTRNDVQRYVLEHSRLGIPVLFSSECPHGHQALDGCLLPVNLAAACSFAPALLEAAAEVCGKQLRDMGVDLALVSMLDVLRDPRWGRSEECFGEDPYLASQMARAAVRGIQGAGVDVVAKHLCAQGETTGGVNASAARIGRRELREIHLPPVKACVEEGVAAFMAAYNEIDGVYCHANPWLLRDLLREEYGFRGFVMSDGVAVDQLDAVTGDRAASGALALEAGVDMGLWDTGFEKLEEAVARGLVSEARIDEAVRRILTVKFRRGLFERPYVPEDSPWQQYTPERFPQVKALAEHTPVLLKNEGGLLPLAIDKPLRLGLVGPNADAIYNQLGDYTPPVRGGVTVRTGLEALIGGEKLPVALTVHPGCAMFGQDAALLEDAMAAVADCDTVVAVVGGSSSRFGVQGEFHSNGAMKEQTAVTMDCGENVDCASLALPGDQLALLGRLKAAGKRVVTVLIGGRPYEMGEIDRCSDAILCCFYPGPTGGEAIAKLLFGFCEPAGRLCVSLPDETGQLPVYYNAKDSYRSMAYYNAARPRYGFGRGLSYTAFDCRLEAAGEEGVSFTLTNTGGRGGWAVPQLYLHRRQGVVTSRARQLCGFTKVWLAPGEARALTIPIPRESLAQWDLQMRHRVVPGRIEWFLCDSGRELLAGEFTLA
;
A
#
# COMPACT_ATOMS: atom_id res chain seq x y z
N MET A 1 4.67 22.12 41.06
CA MET A 1 4.09 21.67 39.77
C MET A 1 4.52 20.22 39.60
N GLU A 2 3.62 19.33 39.21
CA GLU A 2 3.96 17.92 38.94
C GLU A 2 4.94 17.88 37.76
N ALA A 3 5.98 17.04 37.83
CA ALA A 3 7.07 17.08 36.84
C ALA A 3 6.57 16.79 35.42
N TYR A 4 5.62 15.88 35.26
CA TYR A 4 5.06 15.56 33.91
C TYR A 4 4.34 16.76 33.25
N LYS A 5 3.90 17.76 34.01
CA LYS A 5 3.27 18.99 33.54
C LYS A 5 4.27 20.09 33.17
N ASN A 6 5.56 19.84 33.37
CA ASN A 6 6.62 20.81 33.06
C ASN A 6 7.14 20.63 31.66
N PRO A 7 6.83 21.52 30.70
CA PRO A 7 7.27 21.37 29.29
C PRO A 7 8.77 21.57 29.08
N ALA A 8 9.52 22.01 30.11
CA ALA A 8 10.98 22.14 30.04
C ALA A 8 11.72 20.81 30.25
N LEU A 9 11.04 19.77 30.75
CA LEU A 9 11.60 18.43 30.88
C LEU A 9 11.45 17.65 29.56
N SER A 10 12.33 16.66 29.38
CA SER A 10 12.26 15.77 28.21
C SER A 10 10.98 14.92 28.24
N PRO A 11 10.49 14.47 27.06
CA PRO A 11 9.37 13.55 26.98
C PRO A 11 9.55 12.30 27.85
N GLU A 12 10.77 11.78 27.92
CA GLU A 12 11.14 10.59 28.69
C GLU A 12 11.04 10.84 30.21
N GLU A 13 11.55 11.98 30.72
CA GLU A 13 11.45 12.36 32.14
C GLU A 13 9.99 12.58 32.54
N ARG A 14 9.22 13.20 31.68
CA ARG A 14 7.78 13.44 31.90
C ARG A 14 6.98 12.15 31.91
N ALA A 15 7.29 11.22 30.98
CA ALA A 15 6.65 9.90 30.92
C ALA A 15 6.93 9.09 32.20
N GLU A 16 8.15 9.14 32.73
CA GLU A 16 8.53 8.42 33.95
C GLU A 16 7.81 8.98 35.20
N ASP A 17 7.74 10.31 35.36
CA ASP A 17 7.01 10.93 36.47
C ASP A 17 5.50 10.61 36.41
N LEU A 18 4.91 10.66 35.19
CA LEU A 18 3.49 10.35 35.01
C LEU A 18 3.20 8.88 35.30
N LEU A 19 4.02 7.97 34.78
CA LEU A 19 3.92 6.52 34.97
C LEU A 19 3.90 6.14 36.46
N GLY A 20 4.78 6.76 37.27
CA GLY A 20 4.82 6.56 38.72
C GLY A 20 3.57 7.01 39.50
N ARG A 21 2.68 7.78 38.85
CA ARG A 21 1.42 8.28 39.45
C ARG A 21 0.21 7.45 39.02
N MET A 22 0.34 6.58 38.03
CA MET A 22 -0.74 5.80 37.46
C MET A 22 -1.03 4.55 38.29
N THR A 23 -2.30 4.22 38.43
CA THR A 23 -2.74 2.90 38.90
C THR A 23 -2.57 1.86 37.78
N LEU A 24 -2.53 0.57 38.13
CA LEU A 24 -2.45 -0.52 37.13
C LEU A 24 -3.60 -0.43 36.11
N ARG A 25 -4.81 -0.10 36.57
CA ARG A 25 -5.98 0.09 35.71
C ARG A 25 -5.79 1.22 34.69
N GLU A 26 -5.29 2.36 35.13
CA GLU A 26 -4.99 3.48 34.24
C GLU A 26 -3.88 3.12 33.23
N LYS A 27 -2.87 2.35 33.65
CA LYS A 27 -1.82 1.82 32.77
C LYS A 27 -2.42 0.91 31.69
N VAL A 28 -3.27 -0.05 32.07
CA VAL A 28 -3.97 -0.93 31.13
C VAL A 28 -4.83 -0.12 30.15
N GLY A 29 -5.53 0.92 30.64
CA GLY A 29 -6.31 1.83 29.80
C GLY A 29 -5.49 2.57 28.73
N GLN A 30 -4.18 2.78 28.95
CA GLN A 30 -3.30 3.35 27.90
C GLN A 30 -2.89 2.33 26.83
N LEU A 31 -2.94 1.04 27.12
CA LEU A 31 -2.54 -0.03 26.23
C LEU A 31 -3.71 -0.64 25.45
N THR A 32 -4.95 -0.44 25.91
CA THR A 32 -6.15 -0.88 25.19
C THR A 32 -6.55 0.14 24.14
N GLN A 33 -7.04 -0.33 23.00
CA GLN A 33 -7.69 0.45 21.95
C GLN A 33 -8.96 -0.31 21.55
N ARG A 34 -9.85 -0.52 22.55
CA ARG A 34 -11.01 -1.39 22.41
C ARG A 34 -12.13 -0.78 21.57
N LEU A 35 -12.32 0.53 21.70
CA LEU A 35 -13.44 1.20 21.06
C LEU A 35 -13.23 1.40 19.56
N TYR A 36 -14.29 1.19 18.80
CA TYR A 36 -14.39 1.64 17.42
C TYR A 36 -14.81 3.11 17.40
N GLY A 37 -13.94 4.02 17.02
CA GLY A 37 -14.21 5.46 17.07
C GLY A 37 -15.44 5.88 16.29
N PHE A 38 -15.74 5.24 15.18
CA PHE A 38 -16.96 5.48 14.41
C PHE A 38 -18.25 5.00 15.11
N ARG A 39 -18.17 4.25 16.23
CA ARG A 39 -19.32 3.79 17.04
C ARG A 39 -19.53 4.58 18.32
N ILE A 40 -18.56 5.43 18.72
CA ILE A 40 -18.67 6.17 20.01
C ILE A 40 -19.66 7.34 19.95
N TYR A 41 -20.18 7.67 18.77
CA TYR A 41 -21.07 8.81 18.58
C TYR A 41 -22.29 8.48 17.75
N ARG A 42 -23.33 9.29 17.94
CA ARG A 42 -24.50 9.41 17.04
C ARG A 42 -24.57 10.82 16.51
N ARG A 43 -24.84 10.96 15.22
CA ARG A 43 -25.03 12.25 14.53
C ARG A 43 -26.47 12.44 14.14
N GLU A 44 -27.02 13.60 14.48
CA GLU A 44 -28.33 14.09 14.02
C GLU A 44 -28.16 15.50 13.46
N GLY A 45 -28.01 15.59 12.14
CA GLY A 45 -27.68 16.84 11.45
C GLY A 45 -26.33 17.39 11.87
N GLN A 46 -26.31 18.55 12.56
CA GLN A 46 -25.08 19.17 13.10
C GLN A 46 -24.81 18.82 14.57
N ASN A 47 -25.68 18.04 15.19
CA ASN A 47 -25.51 17.63 16.58
C ASN A 47 -24.86 16.25 16.65
N VAL A 48 -23.82 16.13 17.49
CA VAL A 48 -23.13 14.88 17.76
C VAL A 48 -23.23 14.60 19.28
N THR A 49 -23.67 13.41 19.63
CA THR A 49 -23.77 12.95 21.02
C THR A 49 -22.96 11.69 21.23
N PHE A 50 -22.30 11.57 22.39
CA PHE A 50 -21.51 10.39 22.72
C PHE A 50 -22.37 9.26 23.24
N THR A 51 -21.98 8.02 22.91
CA THR A 51 -22.65 6.81 23.38
C THR A 51 -22.30 6.52 24.84
N GLN A 52 -23.17 5.78 25.53
CA GLN A 52 -22.90 5.34 26.90
C GLN A 52 -21.65 4.45 26.97
N GLU A 53 -21.43 3.59 25.98
CA GLU A 53 -20.24 2.72 25.91
C GLU A 53 -18.92 3.52 25.96
N PHE A 54 -18.84 4.65 25.25
CA PHE A 54 -17.68 5.55 25.32
C PHE A 54 -17.50 6.16 26.72
N GLN A 55 -18.60 6.62 27.32
CA GLN A 55 -18.57 7.23 28.65
C GLN A 55 -18.14 6.21 29.72
N ASP A 56 -18.66 4.99 29.64
CA ASP A 56 -18.33 3.89 30.57
C ASP A 56 -16.86 3.48 30.44
N GLU A 57 -16.32 3.45 29.20
CA GLU A 57 -14.90 3.11 28.97
C GLU A 57 -13.96 4.16 29.57
N VAL A 58 -14.26 5.45 29.35
CA VAL A 58 -13.49 6.55 29.94
C VAL A 58 -13.55 6.49 31.48
N ALA A 59 -14.73 6.21 32.06
CA ALA A 59 -14.89 6.06 33.50
C ALA A 59 -14.14 4.84 34.05
N ARG A 60 -14.16 3.71 33.34
CA ARG A 60 -13.49 2.45 33.70
C ARG A 60 -12.00 2.62 33.91
N TYR A 61 -11.32 3.32 32.99
CA TYR A 61 -9.88 3.48 32.99
C TYR A 61 -9.43 4.86 33.51
N SER A 62 -10.36 5.72 33.93
CA SER A 62 -10.08 7.12 34.27
C SER A 62 -9.32 7.85 33.15
N GLY A 63 -9.74 7.61 31.91
CA GLY A 63 -9.14 8.15 30.68
C GLY A 63 -9.25 7.19 29.51
N LEU A 64 -8.57 7.52 28.43
CA LEU A 64 -8.50 6.70 27.21
C LEU A 64 -7.10 6.81 26.61
N GLY A 65 -6.49 5.68 26.23
CA GLY A 65 -5.14 5.66 25.64
C GLY A 65 -5.15 6.13 24.20
N THR A 66 -5.76 5.36 23.34
CA THR A 66 -5.84 5.59 21.89
C THR A 66 -7.26 5.30 21.40
N LEU A 67 -7.71 6.04 20.39
CA LEU A 67 -9.00 5.84 19.75
C LEU A 67 -8.80 5.66 18.25
N TYR A 68 -9.16 4.48 17.74
CA TYR A 68 -9.08 4.16 16.33
C TYR A 68 -10.31 4.65 15.57
N GLY A 69 -10.09 5.24 14.37
CA GLY A 69 -11.09 5.37 13.32
C GLY A 69 -12.28 6.27 13.67
N LEU A 70 -12.05 7.37 14.42
CA LEU A 70 -13.11 8.35 14.70
C LEU A 70 -13.76 8.87 13.41
N HIS A 71 -12.93 9.15 12.40
CA HIS A 71 -13.36 9.69 11.10
C HIS A 71 -13.67 8.60 10.05
N ARG A 72 -13.44 7.32 10.37
CA ARG A 72 -13.62 6.22 9.41
C ARG A 72 -15.04 6.24 8.84
N ALA A 73 -15.11 6.18 7.50
CA ALA A 73 -16.35 6.07 6.76
C ALA A 73 -16.18 5.03 5.65
N ASP A 74 -16.98 3.97 5.69
CA ASP A 74 -17.03 2.90 4.71
C ASP A 74 -18.27 2.01 5.00
N PRO A 75 -18.60 1.03 4.12
CA PRO A 75 -19.71 0.12 4.36
C PRO A 75 -19.60 -0.70 5.64
N TRP A 76 -18.38 -1.07 6.09
CA TRP A 76 -18.19 -1.78 7.37
C TRP A 76 -18.52 -0.90 8.57
N SER A 77 -18.07 0.34 8.57
CA SER A 77 -18.38 1.29 9.64
C SER A 77 -19.85 1.75 9.65
N GLY A 78 -20.54 1.60 8.51
CA GLY A 78 -21.89 2.10 8.29
C GLY A 78 -21.96 3.64 8.32
N LYS A 79 -20.83 4.31 8.07
CA LYS A 79 -20.73 5.78 8.02
C LYS A 79 -20.65 6.28 6.59
N ASP A 80 -21.42 7.32 6.33
CA ASP A 80 -21.52 8.06 5.07
C ASP A 80 -21.63 9.56 5.34
N PHE A 81 -21.96 10.36 4.33
CA PHE A 81 -22.09 11.82 4.47
C PHE A 81 -23.26 12.26 5.37
N ASP A 82 -24.23 11.40 5.64
CA ASP A 82 -25.36 11.69 6.53
C ASP A 82 -25.06 11.31 7.99
N THR A 83 -24.31 10.25 8.20
CA THR A 83 -24.09 9.60 9.50
C THR A 83 -22.67 9.71 10.03
N GLY A 84 -21.68 10.00 9.18
CA GLY A 84 -20.27 10.18 9.50
C GLY A 84 -19.90 11.62 9.84
N LEU A 85 -18.62 11.90 9.96
CA LEU A 85 -18.08 13.21 10.33
C LEU A 85 -17.43 13.88 9.11
N ASP A 86 -18.16 14.81 8.51
CA ASP A 86 -17.67 15.65 7.41
C ASP A 86 -17.61 17.14 7.79
N GLY A 87 -16.96 17.94 6.97
CA GLY A 87 -16.87 19.38 7.18
C GLY A 87 -16.39 19.76 8.59
N PRO A 88 -16.96 20.81 9.20
CA PRO A 88 -16.58 21.25 10.54
C PRO A 88 -16.80 20.20 11.64
N LEU A 89 -17.70 19.22 11.42
CA LEU A 89 -17.97 18.18 12.41
C LEU A 89 -16.75 17.29 12.68
N ALA A 90 -15.90 17.06 11.68
CA ALA A 90 -14.73 16.21 11.82
C ALA A 90 -13.79 16.71 12.96
N VAL A 91 -13.38 17.97 12.90
CA VAL A 91 -12.48 18.58 13.88
C VAL A 91 -13.19 18.85 15.21
N ARG A 92 -14.44 19.37 15.15
CA ARG A 92 -15.22 19.64 16.37
C ARG A 92 -15.40 18.38 17.21
N THR A 93 -15.87 17.28 16.60
CA THR A 93 -16.10 16.03 17.33
C THR A 93 -14.81 15.45 17.89
N ARG A 94 -13.71 15.53 17.13
CA ARG A 94 -12.38 15.14 17.63
C ARG A 94 -11.99 15.93 18.88
N ASN A 95 -12.19 17.24 18.88
CA ASN A 95 -11.91 18.11 20.01
C ASN A 95 -12.85 17.84 21.19
N ASP A 96 -14.12 17.54 20.94
CA ASP A 96 -15.09 17.20 21.98
C ASP A 96 -14.75 15.87 22.67
N VAL A 97 -14.31 14.84 21.91
CA VAL A 97 -13.78 13.60 22.49
C VAL A 97 -12.58 13.89 23.38
N GLN A 98 -11.63 14.68 22.89
CA GLN A 98 -10.44 15.03 23.68
C GLN A 98 -10.79 15.77 24.96
N ARG A 99 -11.71 16.74 24.86
CA ARG A 99 -12.19 17.52 26.01
C ARG A 99 -12.88 16.62 27.04
N TYR A 100 -13.79 15.76 26.57
CA TYR A 100 -14.50 14.83 27.45
C TYR A 100 -13.52 13.93 28.21
N VAL A 101 -12.54 13.34 27.55
CA VAL A 101 -11.55 12.47 28.21
C VAL A 101 -10.70 13.24 29.21
N LEU A 102 -10.24 14.45 28.88
CA LEU A 102 -9.43 15.27 29.79
C LEU A 102 -10.22 15.67 31.05
N GLU A 103 -11.50 16.04 30.91
CA GLU A 103 -12.37 16.45 32.01
C GLU A 103 -12.80 15.29 32.91
N HIS A 104 -12.84 14.05 32.38
CA HIS A 104 -13.28 12.86 33.13
C HIS A 104 -12.11 11.93 33.50
N SER A 105 -10.87 12.39 33.38
CA SER A 105 -9.68 11.64 33.79
C SER A 105 -8.98 12.27 34.98
N ARG A 106 -8.43 11.43 35.87
CA ARG A 106 -7.74 11.89 37.08
C ARG A 106 -6.39 12.58 36.76
N LEU A 107 -5.68 12.12 35.77
CA LEU A 107 -4.33 12.59 35.40
C LEU A 107 -4.31 13.51 34.18
N GLY A 108 -5.44 13.72 33.52
CA GLY A 108 -5.54 14.58 32.35
C GLY A 108 -4.67 14.09 31.18
N ILE A 109 -4.63 12.78 30.92
CA ILE A 109 -3.83 12.19 29.84
C ILE A 109 -4.58 12.32 28.51
N PRO A 110 -4.04 13.01 27.51
CA PRO A 110 -4.70 13.16 26.21
C PRO A 110 -4.81 11.84 25.43
N VAL A 111 -5.86 11.72 24.61
CA VAL A 111 -6.06 10.59 23.68
C VAL A 111 -5.16 10.74 22.46
N LEU A 112 -4.61 9.62 21.95
CA LEU A 112 -4.07 9.51 20.59
C LEU A 112 -5.19 9.10 19.63
N PHE A 113 -5.30 9.75 18.48
CA PHE A 113 -6.25 9.40 17.43
C PHE A 113 -5.54 8.67 16.31
N SER A 114 -5.90 7.40 16.08
CA SER A 114 -5.37 6.60 14.98
C SER A 114 -6.38 6.46 13.84
N SER A 115 -5.90 6.42 12.60
CA SER A 115 -6.75 6.27 11.42
C SER A 115 -6.05 5.50 10.31
N GLU A 116 -6.84 4.77 9.52
CA GLU A 116 -6.33 4.10 8.32
C GLU A 116 -5.89 5.10 7.26
N CYS A 117 -4.71 4.84 6.71
CA CYS A 117 -4.13 5.64 5.64
C CYS A 117 -3.27 4.79 4.69
N PRO A 118 -3.74 3.64 4.19
CA PRO A 118 -2.92 2.79 3.33
C PRO A 118 -2.53 3.47 2.01
N HIS A 119 -3.42 4.25 1.42
CA HIS A 119 -3.19 5.08 0.22
C HIS A 119 -3.97 6.40 0.30
N GLY A 120 -3.90 7.08 1.44
CA GLY A 120 -4.65 8.28 1.80
C GLY A 120 -5.65 8.04 2.92
N HIS A 121 -6.23 9.11 3.46
CA HIS A 121 -7.05 9.06 4.67
C HIS A 121 -8.43 8.43 4.41
N GLN A 122 -8.74 7.32 5.10
CA GLN A 122 -10.04 6.66 5.02
C GLN A 122 -11.12 7.42 5.84
N ALA A 123 -11.41 8.63 5.43
CA ALA A 123 -12.42 9.51 6.01
C ALA A 123 -13.19 10.24 4.92
N LEU A 124 -14.38 10.75 5.24
CA LEU A 124 -15.15 11.58 4.30
C LEU A 124 -14.30 12.77 3.83
N ASP A 125 -14.30 13.03 2.53
CA ASP A 125 -13.47 14.03 1.87
C ASP A 125 -11.94 13.80 2.08
N GLY A 126 -11.52 12.55 2.36
CA GLY A 126 -10.12 12.16 2.50
C GLY A 126 -9.34 12.30 1.19
N CYS A 127 -8.11 12.79 1.27
CA CYS A 127 -7.19 12.85 0.13
C CYS A 127 -6.68 11.45 -0.18
N LEU A 128 -7.17 10.84 -1.26
CA LEU A 128 -6.76 9.53 -1.71
C LEU A 128 -5.67 9.61 -2.77
N LEU A 129 -4.75 8.68 -2.73
CA LEU A 129 -3.67 8.45 -3.70
C LEU A 129 -3.99 7.21 -4.55
N PRO A 130 -3.26 6.96 -5.64
CA PRO A 130 -3.17 5.62 -6.22
C PRO A 130 -2.77 4.60 -5.14
N VAL A 131 -3.31 3.37 -5.20
CA VAL A 131 -2.92 2.32 -4.25
C VAL A 131 -1.42 2.03 -4.33
N ASN A 132 -0.85 1.45 -3.29
CA ASN A 132 0.60 1.24 -3.18
C ASN A 132 1.18 0.46 -4.36
N LEU A 133 0.47 -0.56 -4.85
CA LEU A 133 0.90 -1.33 -6.02
C LEU A 133 0.99 -0.46 -7.29
N ALA A 134 0.03 0.44 -7.49
CA ALA A 134 0.09 1.42 -8.58
C ALA A 134 1.21 2.45 -8.33
N ALA A 135 1.29 3.02 -7.12
CA ALA A 135 2.30 4.02 -6.76
C ALA A 135 3.73 3.50 -6.96
N ALA A 136 4.00 2.23 -6.62
CA ALA A 136 5.31 1.59 -6.83
C ALA A 136 5.70 1.49 -8.31
N CYS A 137 4.71 1.32 -9.22
CA CYS A 137 4.97 1.34 -10.66
C CYS A 137 5.53 2.67 -11.15
N SER A 138 5.38 3.76 -10.39
CA SER A 138 5.99 5.03 -10.73
C SER A 138 7.52 5.01 -10.71
N PHE A 139 8.16 4.14 -9.93
CA PHE A 139 9.60 4.18 -9.65
C PHE A 139 10.09 5.59 -9.28
N ALA A 140 9.27 6.33 -8.54
CA ALA A 140 9.50 7.73 -8.18
C ALA A 140 9.25 7.99 -6.68
N PRO A 141 10.15 7.51 -5.77
CA PRO A 141 9.98 7.71 -4.34
C PRO A 141 9.76 9.17 -3.94
N ALA A 142 10.50 10.10 -4.54
CA ALA A 142 10.34 11.52 -4.25
C ALA A 142 8.94 12.08 -4.59
N LEU A 143 8.31 11.54 -5.64
CA LEU A 143 6.94 11.93 -6.00
C LEU A 143 5.92 11.33 -5.03
N LEU A 144 6.12 10.09 -4.58
CA LEU A 144 5.31 9.51 -3.51
C LEU A 144 5.45 10.30 -2.20
N GLU A 145 6.68 10.67 -1.81
CA GLU A 145 6.94 11.48 -0.61
C GLU A 145 6.15 12.80 -0.64
N ALA A 146 6.20 13.52 -1.77
CA ALA A 146 5.48 14.78 -1.94
C ALA A 146 3.94 14.60 -1.91
N ALA A 147 3.42 13.50 -2.48
CA ALA A 147 1.99 13.18 -2.42
C ALA A 147 1.55 12.73 -1.02
N ALA A 148 2.35 11.92 -0.34
CA ALA A 148 2.13 11.46 1.03
C ALA A 148 2.18 12.64 2.03
N GLU A 149 3.00 13.65 1.80
CA GLU A 149 3.02 14.88 2.60
C GLU A 149 1.68 15.63 2.52
N VAL A 150 1.01 15.65 1.36
CA VAL A 150 -0.33 16.25 1.23
C VAL A 150 -1.34 15.51 2.11
N CYS A 151 -1.34 14.18 2.06
CA CYS A 151 -2.19 13.36 2.93
C CYS A 151 -1.85 13.57 4.42
N GLY A 152 -0.56 13.62 4.77
CA GLY A 152 -0.11 13.89 6.14
C GLY A 152 -0.59 15.25 6.67
N LYS A 153 -0.57 16.29 5.85
CA LYS A 153 -1.11 17.62 6.20
C LYS A 153 -2.61 17.54 6.47
N GLN A 154 -3.37 16.84 5.65
CA GLN A 154 -4.80 16.65 5.88
C GLN A 154 -5.06 15.91 7.22
N LEU A 155 -4.36 14.80 7.45
CA LEU A 155 -4.46 14.01 8.68
C LEU A 155 -4.20 14.89 9.92
N ARG A 156 -3.09 15.64 9.92
CA ARG A 156 -2.72 16.58 10.99
C ARG A 156 -3.84 17.61 11.24
N ASP A 157 -4.32 18.23 10.16
CA ASP A 157 -5.31 19.30 10.23
C ASP A 157 -6.71 18.78 10.60
N MET A 158 -6.97 17.48 10.48
CA MET A 158 -8.13 16.78 11.06
C MET A 158 -7.90 16.27 12.48
N GLY A 159 -6.66 16.34 13.00
CA GLY A 159 -6.31 15.92 14.35
C GLY A 159 -6.04 14.43 14.51
N VAL A 160 -5.62 13.76 13.46
CA VAL A 160 -5.10 12.39 13.52
C VAL A 160 -3.66 12.43 14.01
N ASP A 161 -3.33 11.56 14.96
CA ASP A 161 -2.00 11.46 15.54
C ASP A 161 -1.18 10.33 14.95
N LEU A 162 -1.83 9.19 14.62
CA LEU A 162 -1.22 7.97 14.14
C LEU A 162 -1.87 7.56 12.81
N ALA A 163 -1.11 7.55 11.73
CA ALA A 163 -1.53 7.02 10.43
C ALA A 163 -1.11 5.56 10.29
N LEU A 164 -2.07 4.66 10.09
CA LEU A 164 -1.82 3.24 9.84
C LEU A 164 -1.58 3.07 8.33
N VAL A 165 -0.35 2.76 7.95
CA VAL A 165 0.09 2.76 6.53
C VAL A 165 0.63 1.40 6.13
N SER A 166 0.00 0.77 5.14
CA SER A 166 0.44 -0.51 4.56
C SER A 166 1.67 -0.27 3.67
N MET A 167 2.85 -0.74 4.08
CA MET A 167 4.09 -0.46 3.35
C MET A 167 5.17 -1.51 3.49
N LEU A 168 4.98 -2.51 4.34
CA LEU A 168 6.03 -3.47 4.69
C LEU A 168 5.94 -4.78 3.93
N ASP A 169 4.74 -5.16 3.48
CA ASP A 169 4.53 -6.43 2.82
C ASP A 169 5.13 -6.42 1.41
N VAL A 170 5.94 -7.46 1.13
CA VAL A 170 6.50 -7.71 -0.20
C VAL A 170 5.64 -8.80 -0.86
N LEU A 171 5.07 -8.50 -2.02
CA LEU A 171 4.13 -9.39 -2.70
C LEU A 171 4.85 -10.57 -3.34
N ARG A 172 4.64 -11.77 -2.79
CA ARG A 172 5.23 -13.01 -3.30
C ARG A 172 4.17 -13.96 -3.89
N ASP A 173 2.93 -13.87 -3.40
CA ASP A 173 1.79 -14.62 -3.95
C ASP A 173 0.63 -13.66 -4.28
N PRO A 174 0.40 -13.35 -5.57
CA PRO A 174 -0.63 -12.39 -5.98
C PRO A 174 -2.07 -12.88 -5.80
N ARG A 175 -2.28 -14.12 -5.35
CA ARG A 175 -3.61 -14.63 -4.97
C ARG A 175 -4.10 -14.00 -3.68
N TRP A 176 -3.21 -13.44 -2.86
CA TRP A 176 -3.54 -12.72 -1.65
C TRP A 176 -4.39 -11.48 -1.95
N GLY A 177 -5.52 -11.35 -1.24
CA GLY A 177 -6.50 -10.28 -1.47
C GLY A 177 -5.99 -8.87 -1.20
N ARG A 178 -4.94 -8.72 -0.37
CA ARG A 178 -4.33 -7.43 -0.02
C ARG A 178 -3.13 -7.07 -0.91
N SER A 179 -3.02 -7.67 -2.09
CA SER A 179 -1.93 -7.41 -3.05
C SER A 179 -1.77 -5.92 -3.39
N GLU A 180 -2.89 -5.20 -3.49
CA GLU A 180 -2.91 -3.76 -3.79
C GLU A 180 -2.20 -2.88 -2.74
N GLU A 181 -2.09 -3.37 -1.49
CA GLU A 181 -1.45 -2.66 -0.38
C GLU A 181 0.09 -2.73 -0.42
N CYS A 182 0.68 -3.59 -1.27
CA CYS A 182 2.13 -3.79 -1.36
C CYS A 182 2.81 -2.82 -2.32
N PHE A 183 4.06 -2.46 -2.04
CA PHE A 183 4.93 -1.79 -3.02
C PHE A 183 5.61 -2.76 -4.00
N GLY A 184 4.93 -3.85 -4.36
CA GLY A 184 5.39 -4.82 -5.34
C GLY A 184 6.17 -6.01 -4.76
N GLU A 185 6.90 -6.72 -5.64
CA GLU A 185 7.58 -7.97 -5.31
C GLU A 185 9.07 -7.80 -4.93
N ASP A 186 9.62 -6.59 -5.08
CA ASP A 186 11.04 -6.33 -4.87
C ASP A 186 11.30 -5.63 -3.55
N PRO A 187 12.19 -6.16 -2.69
CA PRO A 187 12.48 -5.60 -1.37
C PRO A 187 13.20 -4.25 -1.42
N TYR A 188 14.03 -3.97 -2.46
CA TYR A 188 14.72 -2.69 -2.59
C TYR A 188 13.76 -1.59 -2.98
N LEU A 189 12.93 -1.81 -4.01
CA LEU A 189 11.89 -0.87 -4.43
C LEU A 189 10.92 -0.60 -3.27
N ALA A 190 10.42 -1.66 -2.62
CA ALA A 190 9.52 -1.53 -1.46
C ALA A 190 10.17 -0.70 -0.34
N SER A 191 11.46 -0.91 -0.05
CA SER A 191 12.19 -0.11 0.94
C SER A 191 12.26 1.36 0.56
N GLN A 192 12.54 1.70 -0.70
CA GLN A 192 12.63 3.10 -1.15
C GLN A 192 11.25 3.80 -1.08
N MET A 193 10.18 3.08 -1.46
CA MET A 193 8.81 3.62 -1.39
C MET A 193 8.35 3.76 0.06
N ALA A 194 8.67 2.80 0.94
CA ALA A 194 8.36 2.88 2.37
C ALA A 194 9.07 4.06 3.05
N ARG A 195 10.36 4.30 2.77
CA ARG A 195 11.09 5.49 3.23
C ARG A 195 10.36 6.77 2.83
N ALA A 196 9.95 6.86 1.58
CA ALA A 196 9.24 8.03 1.04
C ALA A 196 7.90 8.28 1.75
N ALA A 197 7.12 7.22 1.99
CA ALA A 197 5.85 7.33 2.70
C ALA A 197 6.05 7.77 4.16
N VAL A 198 7.04 7.21 4.87
CA VAL A 198 7.37 7.62 6.25
C VAL A 198 7.79 9.10 6.28
N ARG A 199 8.73 9.52 5.41
CA ARG A 199 9.19 10.92 5.38
C ARG A 199 8.06 11.89 5.05
N GLY A 200 7.22 11.57 4.05
CA GLY A 200 6.11 12.44 3.64
C GLY A 200 5.10 12.65 4.78
N ILE A 201 4.61 11.57 5.38
CA ILE A 201 3.58 11.65 6.44
C ILE A 201 4.16 12.22 7.73
N GLN A 202 5.31 11.70 8.22
CA GLN A 202 5.92 12.20 9.46
C GLN A 202 6.46 13.62 9.31
N GLY A 203 6.98 13.99 8.13
CA GLY A 203 7.37 15.37 7.81
C GLY A 203 6.21 16.36 7.89
N ALA A 204 4.97 15.92 7.65
CA ALA A 204 3.76 16.73 7.84
C ALA A 204 3.30 16.81 9.30
N GLY A 205 3.92 16.06 10.23
CA GLY A 205 3.63 16.09 11.66
C GLY A 205 2.64 15.03 12.15
N VAL A 206 2.45 13.92 11.45
CA VAL A 206 1.65 12.76 11.85
C VAL A 206 2.56 11.53 11.98
N ASP A 207 2.47 10.80 13.07
CA ASP A 207 3.27 9.61 13.28
C ASP A 207 2.75 8.43 12.45
N VAL A 208 3.68 7.65 11.87
CA VAL A 208 3.35 6.47 11.06
C VAL A 208 3.39 5.20 11.93
N VAL A 209 2.35 4.39 11.80
CA VAL A 209 2.33 2.98 12.20
C VAL A 209 2.52 2.16 10.93
N ALA A 210 3.73 1.67 10.69
CA ALA A 210 4.05 0.88 9.50
C ALA A 210 3.53 -0.56 9.64
N LYS A 211 2.82 -1.06 8.64
CA LYS A 211 2.20 -2.39 8.68
C LYS A 211 2.43 -3.15 7.37
N HIS A 212 2.49 -4.49 7.43
CA HIS A 212 2.43 -5.37 8.58
C HIS A 212 3.81 -5.99 8.87
N LEU A 213 4.14 -6.15 10.12
CA LEU A 213 5.39 -6.77 10.55
C LEU A 213 5.13 -8.23 10.96
N CYS A 214 5.42 -9.24 10.10
CA CYS A 214 5.88 -9.18 8.71
C CYS A 214 5.48 -10.43 7.90
N ALA A 215 5.78 -10.39 6.61
CA ALA A 215 5.67 -11.53 5.68
C ALA A 215 4.23 -11.99 5.35
N GLN A 216 3.25 -11.12 5.49
CA GLN A 216 1.86 -11.43 5.12
C GLN A 216 1.69 -11.60 3.59
N GLY A 217 2.55 -10.99 2.77
CA GLY A 217 2.56 -11.13 1.31
C GLY A 217 3.13 -12.47 0.78
N GLU A 218 3.59 -13.38 1.65
CA GLU A 218 4.10 -14.72 1.30
C GLU A 218 3.45 -15.83 2.13
N THR A 219 2.17 -15.69 2.40
CA THR A 219 1.40 -16.72 3.12
C THR A 219 1.06 -17.90 2.21
N THR A 220 0.86 -19.06 2.82
CA THR A 220 0.61 -20.31 2.10
C THR A 220 -0.66 -20.22 1.25
N GLY A 221 -0.48 -20.39 -0.06
CA GLY A 221 -1.57 -20.34 -1.03
C GLY A 221 -2.13 -18.93 -1.29
N GLY A 222 -1.47 -17.88 -0.81
CA GLY A 222 -1.96 -16.52 -0.87
C GLY A 222 -3.19 -16.28 0.02
N VAL A 223 -3.42 -17.15 1.03
CA VAL A 223 -4.57 -17.03 1.94
C VAL A 223 -4.20 -16.08 3.08
N ASN A 224 -5.03 -15.05 3.28
CA ASN A 224 -4.81 -14.04 4.31
C ASN A 224 -4.65 -14.67 5.71
N ALA A 225 -3.70 -14.15 6.49
CA ALA A 225 -3.38 -14.62 7.84
C ALA A 225 -2.93 -16.10 7.95
N SER A 226 -2.71 -16.82 6.84
CA SER A 226 -2.19 -18.18 6.89
C SER A 226 -0.67 -18.22 7.15
N ALA A 227 -0.10 -19.42 7.28
CA ALA A 227 1.29 -19.62 7.63
C ALA A 227 2.27 -19.07 6.56
N ALA A 228 3.24 -18.28 6.94
CA ALA A 228 4.40 -17.94 6.12
C ALA A 228 5.51 -18.98 6.32
N ARG A 229 5.60 -19.93 5.37
CA ARG A 229 6.56 -21.04 5.43
C ARG A 229 7.90 -20.66 4.82
N ILE A 230 8.60 -19.75 5.46
CA ILE A 230 9.87 -19.18 4.99
C ILE A 230 10.99 -19.37 6.00
N GLY A 231 12.19 -19.61 5.49
CA GLY A 231 13.40 -19.68 6.34
C GLY A 231 13.91 -18.29 6.75
N ARG A 232 14.69 -18.22 7.83
CA ARG A 232 15.27 -16.96 8.35
C ARG A 232 16.03 -16.16 7.29
N ARG A 233 16.70 -16.80 6.32
CA ARG A 233 17.45 -16.10 5.27
C ARG A 233 16.49 -15.42 4.28
N GLU A 234 15.47 -16.13 3.83
CA GLU A 234 14.45 -15.55 2.94
C GLU A 234 13.74 -14.38 3.64
N LEU A 235 13.37 -14.55 4.90
CA LEU A 235 12.78 -13.48 5.71
C LEU A 235 13.68 -12.22 5.73
N ARG A 236 15.00 -12.39 5.95
CA ARG A 236 15.98 -11.30 6.02
C ARG A 236 16.28 -10.67 4.65
N GLU A 237 16.22 -11.44 3.59
CA GLU A 237 16.53 -10.95 2.24
C GLU A 237 15.32 -10.25 1.58
N ILE A 238 14.09 -10.63 1.92
CA ILE A 238 12.87 -10.21 1.24
C ILE A 238 11.97 -9.35 2.13
N HIS A 239 11.59 -9.83 3.31
CA HIS A 239 10.51 -9.20 4.08
C HIS A 239 11.00 -8.18 5.11
N LEU A 240 12.24 -8.29 5.57
CA LEU A 240 12.79 -7.37 6.57
C LEU A 240 13.48 -6.11 6.02
N PRO A 241 13.90 -6.01 4.74
CA PRO A 241 14.49 -4.77 4.23
C PRO A 241 13.57 -3.56 4.33
N PRO A 242 12.24 -3.61 4.00
CA PRO A 242 11.33 -2.47 4.22
C PRO A 242 11.17 -2.11 5.70
N VAL A 243 11.19 -3.10 6.60
CA VAL A 243 11.13 -2.87 8.05
C VAL A 243 12.37 -2.08 8.53
N LYS A 244 13.56 -2.54 8.13
CA LYS A 244 14.82 -1.84 8.44
C LYS A 244 14.83 -0.43 7.89
N ALA A 245 14.37 -0.25 6.65
CA ALA A 245 14.24 1.06 6.01
C ALA A 245 13.36 2.02 6.81
N CYS A 246 12.20 1.56 7.31
CA CYS A 246 11.32 2.37 8.16
C CYS A 246 11.97 2.73 9.50
N VAL A 247 12.72 1.79 10.14
CA VAL A 247 13.46 2.09 11.38
C VAL A 247 14.52 3.17 11.14
N GLU A 248 15.26 3.09 10.05
CA GLU A 248 16.29 4.07 9.67
C GLU A 248 15.70 5.46 9.39
N GLU A 249 14.45 5.55 8.91
CA GLU A 249 13.71 6.81 8.76
C GLU A 249 13.03 7.29 10.06
N GLY A 250 13.22 6.57 11.18
CA GLY A 250 12.66 6.97 12.46
C GLY A 250 11.14 6.80 12.57
N VAL A 251 10.59 5.73 11.97
CA VAL A 251 9.16 5.43 12.09
C VAL A 251 8.71 5.34 13.54
N ALA A 252 7.53 5.90 13.85
CA ALA A 252 7.05 5.98 15.22
C ALA A 252 6.55 4.64 15.77
N ALA A 253 5.94 3.80 14.95
CA ALA A 253 5.39 2.53 15.38
C ALA A 253 5.33 1.49 14.26
N PHE A 254 5.18 0.22 14.66
CA PHE A 254 4.86 -0.90 13.79
C PHE A 254 3.57 -1.58 14.22
N MET A 255 2.87 -2.18 13.27
CA MET A 255 1.76 -3.11 13.53
C MET A 255 2.23 -4.53 13.21
N ALA A 256 2.10 -5.46 14.17
CA ALA A 256 2.43 -6.86 13.97
C ALA A 256 1.42 -7.52 13.01
N ALA A 257 1.89 -8.46 12.19
CA ALA A 257 1.07 -9.13 11.17
C ALA A 257 0.25 -10.29 11.74
N TYR A 258 -0.88 -10.60 11.13
CA TYR A 258 -1.76 -11.71 11.56
C TYR A 258 -1.13 -13.09 11.49
N ASN A 259 -0.28 -13.32 10.47
CA ASN A 259 0.26 -14.64 10.16
C ASN A 259 1.24 -15.16 11.22
N GLU A 260 1.47 -16.46 11.17
CA GLU A 260 2.57 -17.10 11.85
C GLU A 260 3.77 -17.29 10.91
N ILE A 261 4.97 -17.33 11.48
CA ILE A 261 6.21 -17.67 10.80
C ILE A 261 6.82 -18.87 11.52
N ASP A 262 6.97 -19.99 10.81
CA ASP A 262 7.52 -21.23 11.34
C ASP A 262 6.83 -21.71 12.65
N GLY A 263 5.50 -21.62 12.69
CA GLY A 263 4.66 -22.04 13.81
C GLY A 263 4.52 -21.03 14.95
N VAL A 264 5.06 -19.81 14.81
CA VAL A 264 4.99 -18.76 15.84
C VAL A 264 4.26 -17.54 15.28
N TYR A 265 3.11 -17.19 15.86
CA TYR A 265 2.40 -15.97 15.47
C TYR A 265 3.28 -14.73 15.61
N CYS A 266 3.23 -13.79 14.67
CA CYS A 266 4.03 -12.56 14.73
C CYS A 266 3.81 -11.79 16.04
N HIS A 267 2.57 -11.79 16.57
CA HIS A 267 2.19 -11.17 17.85
C HIS A 267 2.75 -11.88 19.08
N ALA A 268 3.24 -13.12 18.94
CA ALA A 268 3.81 -13.93 20.01
C ALA A 268 5.27 -14.29 19.75
N ASN A 269 5.97 -13.53 18.90
CA ASN A 269 7.32 -13.82 18.45
C ASN A 269 8.35 -12.87 19.08
N PRO A 270 8.98 -13.21 20.22
CA PRO A 270 9.94 -12.34 20.89
C PRO A 270 11.20 -12.11 20.04
N TRP A 271 11.63 -13.11 19.24
CA TRP A 271 12.74 -12.91 18.33
C TRP A 271 12.45 -11.80 17.30
N LEU A 272 11.25 -11.76 16.73
CA LEU A 272 10.86 -10.74 15.76
C LEU A 272 10.74 -9.35 16.40
N LEU A 273 9.98 -9.27 17.51
CA LEU A 273 9.55 -8.00 18.10
C LEU A 273 10.56 -7.38 19.08
N ARG A 274 11.43 -8.21 19.70
CA ARG A 274 12.44 -7.76 20.67
C ARG A 274 13.85 -7.88 20.10
N ASP A 275 14.32 -9.12 19.85
CA ASP A 275 15.73 -9.34 19.48
C ASP A 275 16.07 -8.65 18.14
N LEU A 276 15.25 -8.86 17.11
CA LEU A 276 15.48 -8.28 15.79
C LEU A 276 15.12 -6.79 15.77
N LEU A 277 13.84 -6.47 16.07
CA LEU A 277 13.33 -5.11 15.87
C LEU A 277 14.00 -4.10 16.81
N ARG A 278 14.09 -4.43 18.11
CA ARG A 278 14.59 -3.48 19.11
C ARG A 278 16.10 -3.58 19.34
N GLU A 279 16.66 -4.77 19.44
CA GLU A 279 18.09 -4.94 19.76
C GLU A 279 18.95 -4.83 18.51
N GLU A 280 18.59 -5.54 17.41
CA GLU A 280 19.40 -5.54 16.20
C GLU A 280 19.19 -4.26 15.37
N TYR A 281 17.92 -3.84 15.14
CA TYR A 281 17.61 -2.66 14.32
C TYR A 281 17.55 -1.36 15.12
N GLY A 282 17.49 -1.42 16.45
CA GLY A 282 17.52 -0.23 17.31
C GLY A 282 16.20 0.53 17.39
N PHE A 283 15.06 -0.09 17.05
CA PHE A 283 13.75 0.56 17.12
C PHE A 283 13.39 0.98 18.55
N ARG A 284 12.89 2.22 18.71
CA ARG A 284 12.55 2.83 20.02
C ARG A 284 11.08 3.18 20.20
N GLY A 285 10.26 3.06 19.15
CA GLY A 285 8.83 3.31 19.20
C GLY A 285 8.03 2.17 19.86
N PHE A 286 6.74 2.13 19.60
CA PHE A 286 5.86 1.07 20.12
C PHE A 286 5.41 0.11 19.00
N VAL A 287 4.95 -1.09 19.42
CA VAL A 287 4.35 -2.08 18.52
C VAL A 287 2.87 -2.19 18.85
N MET A 288 2.01 -2.01 17.85
CA MET A 288 0.57 -2.20 17.92
C MET A 288 0.20 -3.61 17.43
N SER A 289 -0.85 -4.22 18.00
CA SER A 289 -1.44 -5.42 17.38
C SER A 289 -2.23 -5.04 16.12
N ASP A 290 -2.43 -5.99 15.23
CA ASP A 290 -3.48 -5.91 14.22
C ASP A 290 -4.86 -6.18 14.85
N GLY A 291 -5.94 -5.85 14.16
CA GLY A 291 -7.30 -5.88 14.71
C GLY A 291 -7.71 -7.26 15.25
N VAL A 292 -7.94 -7.36 16.56
CA VAL A 292 -8.35 -8.61 17.26
C VAL A 292 -7.30 -9.74 17.17
N ALA A 293 -6.06 -9.44 16.79
CA ALA A 293 -5.05 -10.48 16.53
C ALA A 293 -4.49 -11.11 17.82
N VAL A 294 -4.42 -10.36 18.92
CA VAL A 294 -4.02 -10.94 20.23
C VAL A 294 -5.03 -11.97 20.70
N ASP A 295 -6.32 -11.75 20.42
CA ASP A 295 -7.37 -12.69 20.78
C ASP A 295 -7.29 -14.02 20.01
N GLN A 296 -6.68 -14.03 18.82
CA GLN A 296 -6.40 -15.25 18.06
C GLN A 296 -5.36 -16.16 18.74
N LEU A 297 -4.52 -15.61 19.64
CA LEU A 297 -3.57 -16.40 20.43
C LEU A 297 -4.23 -17.38 21.40
N ASP A 298 -5.56 -17.29 21.60
CA ASP A 298 -6.32 -18.30 22.34
C ASP A 298 -6.17 -19.69 21.71
N ALA A 299 -5.89 -19.78 20.42
CA ALA A 299 -5.57 -21.03 19.75
C ALA A 299 -4.30 -21.71 20.31
N VAL A 300 -3.41 -20.94 20.95
CA VAL A 300 -2.16 -21.43 21.56
C VAL A 300 -2.30 -21.52 23.08
N THR A 301 -2.89 -20.53 23.72
CA THR A 301 -2.93 -20.40 25.17
C THR A 301 -4.18 -21.02 25.81
N GLY A 302 -5.28 -21.11 25.07
CA GLY A 302 -6.58 -21.52 25.57
C GLY A 302 -7.22 -20.55 26.59
N ASP A 303 -6.62 -19.36 26.82
CA ASP A 303 -7.02 -18.43 27.88
C ASP A 303 -6.75 -16.97 27.48
N ARG A 304 -7.76 -16.14 27.54
CA ARG A 304 -7.71 -14.74 27.10
C ARG A 304 -6.68 -13.88 27.84
N ALA A 305 -6.56 -14.04 29.14
CA ALA A 305 -5.56 -13.29 29.94
C ALA A 305 -4.14 -13.76 29.62
N ALA A 306 -3.96 -15.07 29.38
CA ALA A 306 -2.69 -15.62 28.93
C ALA A 306 -2.31 -15.15 27.51
N SER A 307 -3.28 -15.00 26.61
CA SER A 307 -3.06 -14.45 25.26
C SER A 307 -2.57 -13.01 25.32
N GLY A 308 -3.20 -12.15 26.13
CA GLY A 308 -2.75 -10.78 26.37
C GLY A 308 -1.34 -10.71 26.97
N ALA A 309 -1.07 -11.56 27.96
CA ALA A 309 0.27 -11.66 28.58
C ALA A 309 1.34 -12.11 27.58
N LEU A 310 1.05 -13.15 26.78
CA LEU A 310 1.95 -13.69 25.76
C LEU A 310 2.33 -12.62 24.72
N ALA A 311 1.37 -11.89 24.19
CA ALA A 311 1.61 -10.82 23.24
C ALA A 311 2.44 -9.67 23.84
N LEU A 312 2.10 -9.25 25.06
CA LEU A 312 2.83 -8.20 25.76
C LEU A 312 4.29 -8.63 26.05
N GLU A 313 4.53 -9.84 26.53
CA GLU A 313 5.88 -10.38 26.79
C GLU A 313 6.66 -10.52 25.49
N ALA A 314 6.04 -10.91 24.38
CA ALA A 314 6.68 -11.00 23.07
C ALA A 314 7.13 -9.64 22.53
N GLY A 315 6.51 -8.52 22.96
CA GLY A 315 6.92 -7.18 22.53
C GLY A 315 5.83 -6.31 21.93
N VAL A 316 4.57 -6.77 21.89
CA VAL A 316 3.41 -5.91 21.58
C VAL A 316 3.18 -4.94 22.73
N ASP A 317 2.99 -3.66 22.45
CA ASP A 317 2.82 -2.62 23.47
C ASP A 317 1.37 -2.11 23.54
N MET A 318 0.59 -2.22 22.45
CA MET A 318 -0.77 -1.72 22.36
C MET A 318 -1.66 -2.71 21.60
N GLY A 319 -2.86 -2.97 22.12
CA GLY A 319 -3.89 -3.75 21.44
C GLY A 319 -4.68 -2.92 20.43
N LEU A 320 -5.35 -3.60 19.50
CA LEU A 320 -6.36 -3.03 18.60
C LEU A 320 -7.60 -3.92 18.63
N TRP A 321 -8.61 -3.49 19.41
CA TRP A 321 -9.88 -4.19 19.69
C TRP A 321 -9.74 -5.52 20.42
N ASP A 322 -8.55 -5.84 20.90
CA ASP A 322 -8.27 -7.07 21.63
C ASP A 322 -8.85 -7.06 23.05
N THR A 323 -9.59 -8.09 23.40
CA THR A 323 -10.06 -8.29 24.78
C THR A 323 -8.99 -8.89 25.68
N GLY A 324 -7.95 -9.50 25.11
CA GLY A 324 -6.77 -9.98 25.85
C GLY A 324 -6.03 -8.87 26.59
N PHE A 325 -5.95 -7.66 25.99
CA PHE A 325 -5.34 -6.51 26.64
C PHE A 325 -6.23 -5.90 27.77
N GLU A 326 -7.55 -6.06 27.69
CA GLU A 326 -8.44 -5.71 28.82
C GLU A 326 -8.22 -6.60 30.05
N LYS A 327 -7.65 -7.81 29.85
CA LYS A 327 -7.39 -8.80 30.90
C LYS A 327 -6.00 -8.68 31.53
N LEU A 328 -5.22 -7.64 31.21
CA LEU A 328 -3.86 -7.50 31.73
C LEU A 328 -3.83 -7.30 33.27
N GLU A 329 -4.84 -6.69 33.89
CA GLU A 329 -4.95 -6.66 35.37
C GLU A 329 -5.07 -8.08 35.95
N GLU A 330 -5.90 -8.93 35.33
CA GLU A 330 -6.05 -10.33 35.70
C GLU A 330 -4.76 -11.11 35.44
N ALA A 331 -4.10 -10.85 34.31
CA ALA A 331 -2.82 -11.50 33.97
C ALA A 331 -1.73 -11.19 35.01
N VAL A 332 -1.64 -9.93 35.49
CA VAL A 332 -0.73 -9.56 36.59
C VAL A 332 -1.10 -10.27 37.90
N ALA A 333 -2.39 -10.27 38.27
CA ALA A 333 -2.86 -10.95 39.47
C ALA A 333 -2.58 -12.44 39.48
N ARG A 334 -2.56 -13.08 38.31
CA ARG A 334 -2.22 -14.51 38.11
C ARG A 334 -0.71 -14.76 37.94
N GLY A 335 0.12 -13.70 37.91
CA GLY A 335 1.56 -13.83 37.71
C GLY A 335 1.99 -14.23 36.29
N LEU A 336 1.12 -14.04 35.28
CA LEU A 336 1.40 -14.34 33.88
C LEU A 336 2.27 -13.28 33.20
N VAL A 337 2.23 -12.06 33.70
CA VAL A 337 3.05 -10.92 33.26
C VAL A 337 3.36 -10.03 34.46
N SER A 338 4.51 -9.39 34.46
CA SER A 338 4.89 -8.43 35.52
C SER A 338 4.30 -7.04 35.24
N GLU A 339 3.98 -6.28 36.30
CA GLU A 339 3.63 -4.88 36.16
C GLU A 339 4.76 -4.06 35.52
N ALA A 340 6.03 -4.42 35.76
CA ALA A 340 7.17 -3.78 35.12
C ALA A 340 7.15 -3.90 33.59
N ARG A 341 6.63 -5.00 33.03
CA ARG A 341 6.48 -5.14 31.56
C ARG A 341 5.34 -4.24 31.04
N ILE A 342 4.26 -4.07 31.81
CA ILE A 342 3.20 -3.09 31.51
C ILE A 342 3.77 -1.68 31.53
N ASP A 343 4.58 -1.33 32.55
CA ASP A 343 5.23 -0.03 32.66
C ASP A 343 6.13 0.28 31.46
N GLU A 344 6.84 -0.69 30.95
CA GLU A 344 7.66 -0.54 29.75
C GLU A 344 6.80 -0.15 28.52
N ALA A 345 5.68 -0.81 28.32
CA ALA A 345 4.75 -0.50 27.21
C ALA A 345 4.10 0.89 27.38
N VAL A 346 3.60 1.19 28.56
CA VAL A 346 2.97 2.49 28.87
C VAL A 346 3.96 3.64 28.71
N ARG A 347 5.20 3.46 29.17
CA ARG A 347 6.27 4.47 29.00
C ARG A 347 6.44 4.85 27.53
N ARG A 348 6.45 3.88 26.60
CA ARG A 348 6.56 4.14 25.15
C ARG A 348 5.39 4.98 24.65
N ILE A 349 4.16 4.62 25.02
CA ILE A 349 2.96 5.36 24.61
C ILE A 349 2.96 6.78 25.15
N LEU A 350 3.26 6.96 26.46
CA LEU A 350 3.34 8.29 27.08
C LEU A 350 4.43 9.15 26.42
N THR A 351 5.60 8.56 26.11
CA THR A 351 6.68 9.27 25.43
C THR A 351 6.23 9.81 24.07
N VAL A 352 5.46 9.04 23.28
CA VAL A 352 4.87 9.51 22.02
C VAL A 352 3.93 10.69 22.29
N LYS A 353 3.04 10.60 23.26
CA LYS A 353 2.11 11.70 23.61
C LYS A 353 2.84 12.99 23.98
N PHE A 354 3.92 12.90 24.76
CA PHE A 354 4.74 14.06 25.13
C PHE A 354 5.53 14.62 23.94
N ARG A 355 6.16 13.78 23.09
CA ARG A 355 6.87 14.23 21.89
C ARG A 355 5.96 14.98 20.93
N ARG A 356 4.70 14.55 20.80
CA ARG A 356 3.70 15.22 19.98
C ARG A 356 3.18 16.52 20.61
N GLY A 357 3.51 16.81 21.86
CA GLY A 357 3.06 18.01 22.60
C GLY A 357 1.55 18.00 22.89
N LEU A 358 0.92 16.82 23.02
CA LEU A 358 -0.53 16.69 23.25
C LEU A 358 -0.96 17.24 24.59
N PHE A 359 -0.09 17.27 25.58
CA PHE A 359 -0.38 17.87 26.90
C PHE A 359 -0.46 19.39 26.84
N GLU A 360 0.29 20.04 25.96
CA GLU A 360 0.31 21.49 25.76
C GLU A 360 -0.72 21.94 24.71
N ARG A 361 -0.95 21.11 23.70
CA ARG A 361 -1.81 21.40 22.55
C ARG A 361 -2.73 20.22 22.24
N PRO A 362 -3.71 19.93 23.12
CA PRO A 362 -4.58 18.77 22.93
C PRO A 362 -5.63 18.95 21.83
N TYR A 363 -5.87 20.18 21.38
CA TYR A 363 -6.92 20.53 20.42
C TYR A 363 -6.35 20.97 19.08
N VAL A 364 -7.13 20.76 18.02
CA VAL A 364 -6.88 21.25 16.68
C VAL A 364 -7.73 22.51 16.44
N PRO A 365 -7.22 23.52 15.72
CA PRO A 365 -8.04 24.68 15.34
C PRO A 365 -9.28 24.23 14.54
N GLU A 366 -10.48 24.71 14.93
CA GLU A 366 -11.73 24.32 14.27
C GLU A 366 -11.84 24.88 12.84
N ASP A 367 -11.11 25.95 12.56
CA ASP A 367 -10.98 26.57 11.24
C ASP A 367 -9.80 26.00 10.42
N SER A 368 -9.28 24.84 10.81
CA SER A 368 -8.18 24.20 10.10
C SER A 368 -8.55 23.93 8.63
N PRO A 369 -7.59 24.10 7.68
CA PRO A 369 -7.88 24.06 6.26
C PRO A 369 -7.93 22.64 5.66
N TRP A 370 -8.22 21.61 6.44
CA TRP A 370 -8.10 20.21 6.02
C TRP A 370 -8.92 19.85 4.75
N GLN A 371 -10.05 20.52 4.52
CA GLN A 371 -10.91 20.29 3.36
C GLN A 371 -10.30 20.78 2.02
N GLN A 372 -9.22 21.56 2.08
CA GLN A 372 -8.54 21.99 0.84
C GLN A 372 -7.64 20.91 0.24
N TYR A 373 -7.27 19.86 1.02
CA TYR A 373 -6.39 18.80 0.56
C TYR A 373 -7.16 17.75 -0.22
N THR A 374 -7.49 18.06 -1.48
CA THR A 374 -8.13 17.11 -2.40
C THR A 374 -7.18 16.72 -3.54
N PRO A 375 -7.28 15.50 -4.08
CA PRO A 375 -6.38 15.03 -5.13
C PRO A 375 -6.33 15.96 -6.34
N GLU A 376 -7.45 16.59 -6.71
CA GLU A 376 -7.55 17.45 -7.88
C GLU A 376 -6.81 18.78 -7.71
N ARG A 377 -6.62 19.24 -6.48
CA ARG A 377 -5.97 20.53 -6.18
C ARG A 377 -4.46 20.46 -6.09
N PHE A 378 -3.90 19.27 -5.88
CA PHE A 378 -2.48 19.13 -5.64
C PHE A 378 -1.75 18.50 -6.83
N PRO A 379 -0.89 19.28 -7.53
CA PRO A 379 -0.14 18.78 -8.68
C PRO A 379 0.67 17.51 -8.39
N GLN A 380 1.19 17.35 -7.17
CA GLN A 380 1.98 16.19 -6.74
C GLN A 380 1.14 14.90 -6.78
N VAL A 381 -0.13 14.97 -6.35
CA VAL A 381 -1.04 13.83 -6.34
C VAL A 381 -1.43 13.45 -7.78
N LYS A 382 -1.76 14.45 -8.62
CA LYS A 382 -2.02 14.22 -10.05
C LYS A 382 -0.81 13.64 -10.76
N ALA A 383 0.37 14.20 -10.53
CA ALA A 383 1.61 13.72 -11.13
C ALA A 383 1.91 12.27 -10.72
N LEU A 384 1.66 11.89 -9.46
CA LEU A 384 1.79 10.50 -9.06
C LEU A 384 0.86 9.60 -9.88
N ALA A 385 -0.42 9.95 -10.02
CA ALA A 385 -1.38 9.20 -10.83
C ALA A 385 -0.97 9.11 -12.32
N GLU A 386 -0.40 10.17 -12.90
CA GLU A 386 0.11 10.17 -14.28
C GLU A 386 1.34 9.26 -14.48
N HIS A 387 2.11 9.01 -13.42
CA HIS A 387 3.33 8.20 -13.47
C HIS A 387 3.11 6.72 -13.14
N THR A 388 1.90 6.32 -12.74
CA THR A 388 1.62 4.92 -12.35
C THR A 388 1.25 4.00 -13.50
N PRO A 389 0.50 4.39 -14.56
CA PRO A 389 0.12 3.47 -15.61
C PRO A 389 1.33 2.95 -16.40
N VAL A 390 1.35 1.64 -16.65
CA VAL A 390 2.43 0.95 -17.34
C VAL A 390 1.98 0.52 -18.75
N LEU A 391 2.64 1.02 -19.77
CA LEU A 391 2.42 0.56 -21.14
C LEU A 391 3.17 -0.77 -21.35
N LEU A 392 2.44 -1.88 -21.42
CA LEU A 392 3.01 -3.22 -21.55
C LEU A 392 3.21 -3.66 -22.99
N LYS A 393 2.27 -3.30 -23.84
CA LYS A 393 2.20 -3.68 -25.26
C LYS A 393 1.76 -2.49 -26.11
N ASN A 394 2.33 -2.35 -27.31
CA ASN A 394 1.95 -1.30 -28.28
C ASN A 394 2.32 -1.74 -29.70
N GLU A 395 1.54 -2.66 -30.27
CA GLU A 395 1.78 -3.19 -31.60
C GLU A 395 1.56 -2.13 -32.69
N GLY A 396 2.50 -2.05 -33.61
CA GLY A 396 2.45 -1.10 -34.72
C GLY A 396 2.41 0.37 -34.29
N GLY A 397 2.71 0.70 -33.03
CA GLY A 397 2.62 2.06 -32.53
C GLY A 397 1.17 2.57 -32.47
N LEU A 398 0.22 1.71 -32.10
CA LEU A 398 -1.21 2.09 -31.99
C LEU A 398 -1.43 3.27 -31.04
N LEU A 399 -0.71 3.29 -29.93
CA LEU A 399 -0.69 4.41 -28.98
C LEU A 399 0.57 5.28 -29.21
N PRO A 400 0.45 6.61 -29.07
CA PRO A 400 -0.78 7.35 -28.78
C PRO A 400 -1.73 7.33 -29.98
N LEU A 401 -3.04 7.37 -29.70
CA LEU A 401 -4.08 7.43 -30.72
C LEU A 401 -3.91 8.67 -31.58
N ALA A 402 -3.99 8.49 -32.90
CA ALA A 402 -3.85 9.59 -33.84
C ALA A 402 -5.04 10.57 -33.75
N ILE A 403 -4.72 11.87 -33.67
CA ILE A 403 -5.70 12.97 -33.56
C ILE A 403 -5.64 13.93 -34.74
N ASP A 404 -4.91 13.58 -35.78
CA ASP A 404 -4.74 14.36 -37.03
C ASP A 404 -5.92 14.15 -38.01
N LYS A 405 -6.79 13.17 -37.74
CA LYS A 405 -7.96 12.82 -38.55
C LYS A 405 -9.11 12.31 -37.69
N PRO A 406 -10.36 12.32 -38.20
CA PRO A 406 -11.50 11.80 -37.45
C PRO A 406 -11.29 10.34 -37.00
N LEU A 407 -11.59 10.07 -35.73
CA LEU A 407 -11.50 8.75 -35.10
C LEU A 407 -12.86 8.35 -34.52
N ARG A 408 -13.36 7.18 -34.87
CA ARG A 408 -14.51 6.53 -34.20
C ARG A 408 -13.97 5.60 -33.13
N LEU A 409 -14.10 6.02 -31.88
CA LEU A 409 -13.55 5.34 -30.71
C LEU A 409 -14.66 4.69 -29.89
N GLY A 410 -14.57 3.38 -29.66
CA GLY A 410 -15.42 2.68 -28.70
C GLY A 410 -14.76 2.69 -27.31
N LEU A 411 -15.53 2.88 -26.27
CA LEU A 411 -15.13 2.69 -24.88
C LEU A 411 -16.08 1.67 -24.25
N VAL A 412 -15.54 0.51 -23.85
CA VAL A 412 -16.32 -0.59 -23.30
C VAL A 412 -15.65 -1.14 -22.04
N GLY A 413 -16.37 -1.93 -21.27
CA GLY A 413 -15.87 -2.67 -20.12
C GLY A 413 -16.38 -2.15 -18.80
N PRO A 414 -16.45 -3.03 -17.77
CA PRO A 414 -17.09 -2.73 -16.50
C PRO A 414 -16.39 -1.64 -15.69
N ASN A 415 -15.09 -1.41 -15.92
CA ASN A 415 -14.30 -0.40 -15.23
C ASN A 415 -14.21 0.94 -15.99
N ALA A 416 -14.91 1.07 -17.13
CA ALA A 416 -14.87 2.30 -17.93
C ALA A 416 -15.44 3.52 -17.20
N ASP A 417 -16.51 3.32 -16.41
CA ASP A 417 -17.25 4.38 -15.71
C ASP A 417 -17.61 3.99 -14.27
N ALA A 418 -16.69 3.39 -13.54
CA ALA A 418 -16.89 2.90 -12.18
C ALA A 418 -15.80 3.45 -11.24
N ILE A 419 -16.07 4.62 -10.62
CA ILE A 419 -15.07 5.31 -9.81
C ILE A 419 -14.55 4.43 -8.65
N TYR A 420 -15.44 3.72 -7.95
CA TYR A 420 -15.03 2.87 -6.84
C TYR A 420 -14.16 1.68 -7.25
N ASN A 421 -14.25 1.24 -8.51
CA ASN A 421 -13.39 0.16 -9.04
C ASN A 421 -11.97 0.64 -9.40
N GLN A 422 -11.66 1.91 -9.24
CA GLN A 422 -10.31 2.45 -9.47
C GLN A 422 -9.67 3.06 -8.22
N LEU A 423 -10.37 2.99 -7.06
CA LEU A 423 -9.90 3.58 -5.80
C LEU A 423 -9.23 2.55 -4.86
N GLY A 424 -9.59 1.26 -4.95
CA GLY A 424 -9.07 0.21 -4.06
C GLY A 424 -9.88 0.00 -2.79
N ASP A 425 -9.41 -0.92 -1.93
CA ASP A 425 -9.95 -1.13 -0.59
C ASP A 425 -9.61 0.06 0.33
N TYR A 426 -10.15 0.09 1.54
CA TYR A 426 -9.99 1.20 2.50
C TYR A 426 -10.39 2.57 1.94
N THR A 427 -11.36 2.59 1.04
CA THR A 427 -11.89 3.80 0.41
C THR A 427 -13.15 4.28 1.12
N PRO A 428 -13.24 5.58 1.49
CA PRO A 428 -14.47 6.19 2.01
C PRO A 428 -15.48 6.48 0.90
N PRO A 429 -16.73 6.85 1.23
CA PRO A 429 -17.63 7.50 0.27
C PRO A 429 -16.98 8.74 -0.35
N VAL A 430 -16.99 8.85 -1.68
CA VAL A 430 -16.41 9.98 -2.42
C VAL A 430 -17.48 10.80 -3.13
N ARG A 431 -17.28 12.13 -3.20
CA ARG A 431 -18.17 13.09 -3.92
C ARG A 431 -17.71 13.37 -5.34
N GLY A 432 -16.56 12.84 -5.74
CA GLY A 432 -15.93 13.15 -7.03
C GLY A 432 -14.99 12.04 -7.48
N GLY A 433 -14.16 12.39 -8.43
CA GLY A 433 -13.19 11.52 -9.09
C GLY A 433 -13.45 11.45 -10.58
N VAL A 434 -12.41 11.09 -11.33
CA VAL A 434 -12.43 11.06 -12.79
C VAL A 434 -12.32 9.61 -13.25
N THR A 435 -13.42 9.06 -13.80
CA THR A 435 -13.42 7.74 -14.44
C THR A 435 -12.72 7.80 -15.81
N VAL A 436 -12.39 6.66 -16.40
CA VAL A 436 -11.83 6.63 -17.76
C VAL A 436 -12.76 7.30 -18.74
N ARG A 437 -14.08 7.06 -18.62
CA ARG A 437 -15.10 7.72 -19.43
C ARG A 437 -15.07 9.23 -19.27
N THR A 438 -15.23 9.74 -18.07
CA THR A 438 -15.31 11.19 -17.83
C THR A 438 -13.99 11.89 -18.16
N GLY A 439 -12.84 11.22 -17.97
CA GLY A 439 -11.52 11.72 -18.39
C GLY A 439 -11.40 11.84 -19.90
N LEU A 440 -11.88 10.84 -20.67
CA LEU A 440 -11.91 10.89 -22.12
C LEU A 440 -12.86 11.98 -22.64
N GLU A 441 -14.08 12.03 -22.10
CA GLU A 441 -15.06 13.05 -22.50
C GLU A 441 -14.54 14.48 -22.26
N ALA A 442 -13.91 14.70 -21.08
CA ALA A 442 -13.33 15.99 -20.73
C ALA A 442 -12.15 16.36 -21.65
N LEU A 443 -11.25 15.44 -21.95
CA LEU A 443 -10.10 15.68 -22.81
C LEU A 443 -10.54 15.93 -24.27
N ILE A 444 -11.43 15.09 -24.80
CA ILE A 444 -11.94 15.22 -26.18
C ILE A 444 -12.64 16.58 -26.34
N GLY A 445 -13.51 16.96 -25.41
CA GLY A 445 -14.22 18.23 -25.46
C GLY A 445 -13.33 19.44 -25.23
N GLY A 446 -12.42 19.38 -24.25
CA GLY A 446 -11.50 20.46 -23.89
C GLY A 446 -10.52 20.81 -25.00
N GLU A 447 -9.90 19.78 -25.59
CA GLU A 447 -8.92 19.93 -26.68
C GLU A 447 -9.59 19.95 -28.07
N LYS A 448 -10.91 19.79 -28.14
CA LYS A 448 -11.69 19.72 -29.39
C LYS A 448 -11.17 18.67 -30.37
N LEU A 449 -10.84 17.49 -29.83
CA LEU A 449 -10.28 16.40 -30.64
C LEU A 449 -11.31 15.89 -31.65
N PRO A 450 -10.91 15.49 -32.86
CA PRO A 450 -11.82 14.95 -33.88
C PRO A 450 -12.19 13.49 -33.58
N VAL A 451 -12.73 13.22 -32.39
CA VAL A 451 -13.06 11.89 -31.89
C VAL A 451 -14.56 11.78 -31.64
N ALA A 452 -15.18 10.81 -32.29
CA ALA A 452 -16.54 10.39 -31.97
C ALA A 452 -16.47 9.21 -30.99
N LEU A 453 -16.82 9.46 -29.72
CA LEU A 453 -16.77 8.47 -28.64
C LEU A 453 -18.11 7.76 -28.50
N THR A 454 -18.11 6.43 -28.59
CA THR A 454 -19.23 5.54 -28.28
C THR A 454 -18.93 4.80 -26.98
N VAL A 455 -19.83 4.89 -26.00
CA VAL A 455 -19.63 4.27 -24.68
C VAL A 455 -20.68 3.18 -24.45
N HIS A 456 -20.23 2.01 -23.94
CA HIS A 456 -21.12 0.92 -23.54
C HIS A 456 -20.49 0.12 -22.38
N PRO A 457 -21.27 -0.41 -21.41
CA PRO A 457 -20.75 -1.19 -20.29
C PRO A 457 -19.92 -2.43 -20.69
N GLY A 458 -20.14 -2.96 -21.87
CA GLY A 458 -19.36 -4.10 -22.40
C GLY A 458 -19.82 -5.44 -21.89
N CYS A 459 -19.57 -5.70 -20.62
CA CYS A 459 -19.98 -6.92 -19.91
C CYS A 459 -20.16 -6.61 -18.42
N ALA A 460 -20.75 -7.55 -17.67
CA ALA A 460 -20.75 -7.48 -16.22
C ALA A 460 -19.34 -7.68 -15.64
N MET A 461 -19.05 -7.06 -14.49
CA MET A 461 -17.78 -7.28 -13.77
C MET A 461 -17.64 -8.75 -13.35
N PHE A 462 -18.70 -9.30 -12.76
CA PHE A 462 -18.76 -10.67 -12.27
C PHE A 462 -19.99 -11.37 -12.90
N GLY A 463 -19.91 -12.69 -13.08
CA GLY A 463 -20.95 -13.47 -13.70
C GLY A 463 -20.93 -13.40 -15.24
N GLN A 464 -22.02 -13.87 -15.85
CA GLN A 464 -22.17 -13.96 -17.30
C GLN A 464 -23.45 -13.25 -17.76
N ASP A 465 -23.36 -12.49 -18.84
CA ASP A 465 -24.48 -11.82 -19.49
C ASP A 465 -24.25 -11.75 -21.01
N ALA A 466 -24.72 -12.78 -21.71
CA ALA A 466 -24.56 -12.89 -23.14
C ALA A 466 -25.30 -11.79 -23.94
N ALA A 467 -26.43 -11.29 -23.42
CA ALA A 467 -27.18 -10.22 -24.04
C ALA A 467 -26.40 -8.88 -23.98
N LEU A 468 -25.81 -8.58 -22.84
CA LEU A 468 -24.98 -7.40 -22.66
C LEU A 468 -23.74 -7.43 -23.57
N LEU A 469 -23.13 -8.61 -23.79
CA LEU A 469 -22.04 -8.79 -24.74
C LEU A 469 -22.48 -8.53 -26.20
N GLU A 470 -23.63 -9.04 -26.64
CA GLU A 470 -24.16 -8.78 -27.98
C GLU A 470 -24.46 -7.30 -28.20
N ASP A 471 -25.09 -6.66 -27.20
CA ASP A 471 -25.40 -5.23 -27.28
C ASP A 471 -24.10 -4.39 -27.34
N ALA A 472 -23.06 -4.78 -26.62
CA ALA A 472 -21.75 -4.14 -26.69
C ALA A 472 -21.14 -4.24 -28.08
N MET A 473 -21.16 -5.43 -28.69
CA MET A 473 -20.64 -5.63 -30.06
C MET A 473 -21.40 -4.82 -31.08
N ALA A 474 -22.72 -4.72 -30.96
CA ALA A 474 -23.57 -3.90 -31.81
C ALA A 474 -23.24 -2.40 -31.64
N ALA A 475 -23.08 -1.93 -30.40
CA ALA A 475 -22.79 -0.52 -30.10
C ALA A 475 -21.46 -0.05 -30.74
N VAL A 476 -20.41 -0.91 -30.74
CA VAL A 476 -19.10 -0.54 -31.29
C VAL A 476 -18.88 -1.04 -32.72
N ALA A 477 -19.92 -1.49 -33.42
CA ALA A 477 -19.83 -2.04 -34.78
C ALA A 477 -19.09 -1.10 -35.74
N ASP A 478 -19.38 0.18 -35.67
CA ASP A 478 -18.78 1.22 -36.54
C ASP A 478 -17.46 1.80 -36.00
N CYS A 479 -16.99 1.38 -34.83
CA CYS A 479 -15.72 1.86 -34.26
C CYS A 479 -14.53 1.12 -34.88
N ASP A 480 -13.48 1.86 -35.23
CA ASP A 480 -12.24 1.28 -35.76
C ASP A 480 -11.31 0.80 -34.67
N THR A 481 -11.33 1.53 -33.53
CA THR A 481 -10.52 1.26 -32.33
C THR A 481 -11.45 1.20 -31.12
N VAL A 482 -11.21 0.23 -30.25
CA VAL A 482 -11.98 0.06 -29.02
C VAL A 482 -11.05 0.04 -27.82
N VAL A 483 -11.29 0.92 -26.85
CA VAL A 483 -10.67 0.88 -25.53
C VAL A 483 -11.55 0.01 -24.64
N ALA A 484 -11.02 -1.12 -24.20
CA ALA A 484 -11.68 -2.05 -23.30
C ALA A 484 -11.09 -1.90 -21.90
N VAL A 485 -11.88 -1.38 -20.95
CA VAL A 485 -11.44 -1.16 -19.56
C VAL A 485 -11.93 -2.33 -18.71
N VAL A 486 -11.02 -3.21 -18.37
CA VAL A 486 -11.29 -4.50 -17.71
C VAL A 486 -10.44 -4.66 -16.45
N GLY A 487 -10.72 -5.66 -15.63
CA GLY A 487 -9.98 -5.96 -14.41
C GLY A 487 -10.88 -6.44 -13.27
N GLY A 488 -10.63 -5.95 -12.07
CA GLY A 488 -11.35 -6.34 -10.86
C GLY A 488 -11.86 -5.17 -10.03
N SER A 489 -12.28 -5.50 -8.82
CA SER A 489 -12.82 -4.54 -7.86
C SER A 489 -12.49 -4.93 -6.44
N SER A 490 -12.02 -3.95 -5.64
CA SER A 490 -11.94 -4.03 -4.18
C SER A 490 -13.03 -3.18 -3.50
N SER A 491 -14.02 -2.74 -4.26
CA SER A 491 -15.06 -1.85 -3.75
C SER A 491 -15.95 -2.55 -2.74
N ARG A 492 -15.97 -2.04 -1.51
CA ARG A 492 -16.91 -2.47 -0.47
C ARG A 492 -18.34 -1.94 -0.69
N PHE A 493 -18.50 -0.96 -1.60
CA PHE A 493 -19.79 -0.36 -1.90
C PHE A 493 -20.63 -1.30 -2.76
N GLY A 494 -21.84 -1.60 -2.27
CA GLY A 494 -22.74 -2.55 -2.93
C GLY A 494 -22.43 -4.04 -2.65
N VAL A 495 -21.46 -4.32 -1.75
CA VAL A 495 -21.16 -5.68 -1.33
C VAL A 495 -22.39 -6.33 -0.69
N GLN A 496 -22.70 -7.55 -1.12
CA GLN A 496 -23.69 -8.43 -0.50
C GLN A 496 -22.93 -9.44 0.33
N GLY A 497 -22.85 -9.23 1.66
CA GLY A 497 -22.07 -10.10 2.53
C GLY A 497 -21.92 -9.54 3.93
N GLU A 498 -21.09 -10.21 4.74
CA GLU A 498 -20.78 -9.84 6.11
C GLU A 498 -19.30 -9.52 6.27
N PHE A 499 -19.01 -8.64 7.22
CA PHE A 499 -17.64 -8.33 7.65
C PHE A 499 -17.36 -8.93 9.03
N HIS A 500 -16.11 -9.32 9.27
CA HIS A 500 -15.60 -9.63 10.60
C HIS A 500 -15.55 -8.38 11.50
N SER A 501 -15.35 -8.60 12.80
CA SER A 501 -15.21 -7.51 13.77
C SER A 501 -14.01 -6.58 13.48
N ASN A 502 -12.98 -7.07 12.78
CA ASN A 502 -11.82 -6.29 12.33
C ASN A 502 -12.04 -5.58 10.99
N GLY A 503 -13.20 -5.77 10.35
CA GLY A 503 -13.52 -5.15 9.05
C GLY A 503 -13.09 -5.94 7.82
N ALA A 504 -12.41 -7.08 7.99
CA ALA A 504 -12.12 -8.00 6.89
C ALA A 504 -13.40 -8.65 6.37
N MET A 505 -13.44 -8.99 5.08
CA MET A 505 -14.57 -9.71 4.48
C MET A 505 -14.71 -11.09 5.13
N LYS A 506 -15.92 -11.42 5.57
CA LYS A 506 -16.24 -12.73 6.15
C LYS A 506 -16.82 -13.68 5.11
N GLU A 507 -17.82 -13.20 4.41
CA GLU A 507 -18.53 -13.96 3.39
C GLU A 507 -19.16 -13.01 2.37
N GLN A 508 -19.11 -13.37 1.08
CA GLN A 508 -19.86 -12.70 0.00
C GLN A 508 -20.99 -13.64 -0.42
N THR A 509 -22.23 -13.22 -0.28
CA THR A 509 -23.40 -13.97 -0.77
C THR A 509 -23.57 -13.87 -2.28
N ALA A 510 -23.01 -12.80 -2.89
CA ALA A 510 -22.79 -12.66 -4.32
C ALA A 510 -21.40 -12.06 -4.52
N VAL A 511 -20.63 -12.54 -5.49
CA VAL A 511 -19.28 -12.03 -5.77
C VAL A 511 -19.39 -10.62 -6.33
N THR A 512 -18.89 -9.65 -5.56
CA THR A 512 -18.86 -8.22 -5.90
C THR A 512 -17.46 -7.62 -5.80
N MET A 513 -16.52 -8.38 -5.20
CA MET A 513 -15.11 -8.05 -5.06
C MET A 513 -14.27 -9.26 -5.42
N ASP A 514 -13.12 -9.07 -6.04
CA ASP A 514 -12.10 -10.10 -6.28
C ASP A 514 -10.75 -9.78 -5.62
N CYS A 515 -10.64 -8.63 -4.95
CA CYS A 515 -9.49 -8.16 -4.20
C CYS A 515 -9.95 -7.43 -2.93
N GLY A 516 -9.08 -7.23 -1.96
CA GLY A 516 -9.38 -6.64 -0.65
C GLY A 516 -9.09 -7.60 0.50
N GLU A 517 -9.23 -7.14 1.73
CA GLU A 517 -8.90 -7.94 2.93
C GLU A 517 -9.83 -9.16 3.07
N ASN A 518 -9.25 -10.36 3.15
CA ASN A 518 -9.88 -11.68 3.09
C ASN A 518 -10.61 -12.00 1.76
N VAL A 519 -10.30 -11.27 0.70
CA VAL A 519 -10.79 -11.57 -0.65
C VAL A 519 -9.66 -12.20 -1.48
N ASP A 520 -9.20 -13.35 -1.00
CA ASP A 520 -8.16 -14.14 -1.65
C ASP A 520 -8.76 -14.93 -2.82
N CYS A 521 -7.97 -15.23 -3.84
CA CYS A 521 -8.45 -15.96 -4.99
C CYS A 521 -7.59 -17.20 -5.32
N ALA A 522 -8.21 -18.24 -5.85
CA ALA A 522 -7.50 -19.42 -6.34
C ALA A 522 -7.01 -19.27 -7.78
N SER A 523 -7.60 -18.33 -8.54
CA SER A 523 -7.29 -18.06 -9.95
C SER A 523 -7.07 -16.57 -10.15
N LEU A 524 -6.08 -16.22 -10.98
CA LEU A 524 -5.77 -14.86 -11.39
C LEU A 524 -6.42 -14.50 -12.75
N ALA A 525 -7.31 -15.33 -13.27
CA ALA A 525 -8.06 -15.02 -14.48
C ALA A 525 -8.99 -13.82 -14.26
N LEU A 526 -9.22 -13.03 -15.31
CA LEU A 526 -10.23 -11.96 -15.26
C LEU A 526 -11.61 -12.55 -14.95
N PRO A 527 -12.35 -11.95 -14.01
CA PRO A 527 -13.68 -12.44 -13.64
C PRO A 527 -14.72 -12.21 -14.75
N GLY A 528 -15.81 -12.99 -14.72
CA GLY A 528 -16.96 -12.82 -15.60
C GLY A 528 -16.67 -13.04 -17.09
N ASP A 529 -17.36 -12.26 -17.94
CA ASP A 529 -17.27 -12.34 -19.40
C ASP A 529 -16.20 -11.42 -20.02
N GLN A 530 -15.29 -10.86 -19.23
CA GLN A 530 -14.33 -9.86 -19.69
C GLN A 530 -13.38 -10.39 -20.76
N LEU A 531 -12.88 -11.64 -20.63
CA LEU A 531 -12.07 -12.28 -21.67
C LEU A 531 -12.88 -12.57 -22.93
N ALA A 532 -14.16 -12.94 -22.79
CA ALA A 532 -15.05 -13.14 -23.93
C ALA A 532 -15.27 -11.82 -24.69
N LEU A 533 -15.43 -10.70 -24.00
CA LEU A 533 -15.50 -9.37 -24.62
C LEU A 533 -14.25 -9.07 -25.44
N LEU A 534 -13.05 -9.22 -24.88
CA LEU A 534 -11.78 -8.97 -25.58
C LEU A 534 -11.65 -9.89 -26.81
N GLY A 535 -11.97 -11.17 -26.66
CA GLY A 535 -11.90 -12.14 -27.76
C GLY A 535 -12.87 -11.81 -28.90
N ARG A 536 -14.09 -11.40 -28.61
CA ARG A 536 -15.09 -10.98 -29.61
C ARG A 536 -14.68 -9.70 -30.34
N LEU A 537 -14.17 -8.70 -29.65
CA LEU A 537 -13.65 -7.47 -30.26
C LEU A 537 -12.51 -7.79 -31.25
N LYS A 538 -11.58 -8.64 -30.84
CA LYS A 538 -10.45 -9.06 -31.68
C LYS A 538 -10.93 -9.87 -32.91
N ALA A 539 -11.84 -10.81 -32.72
CA ALA A 539 -12.44 -11.61 -33.80
C ALA A 539 -13.25 -10.75 -34.80
N ALA A 540 -13.85 -9.65 -34.35
CA ALA A 540 -14.51 -8.67 -35.19
C ALA A 540 -13.53 -7.73 -35.95
N GLY A 541 -12.21 -7.96 -35.85
CA GLY A 541 -11.18 -7.18 -36.53
C GLY A 541 -10.96 -5.78 -35.94
N LYS A 542 -11.40 -5.51 -34.72
CA LYS A 542 -11.16 -4.22 -34.05
C LYS A 542 -9.71 -4.09 -33.61
N ARG A 543 -9.17 -2.88 -33.62
CA ARG A 543 -7.95 -2.55 -32.88
C ARG A 543 -8.31 -2.41 -31.40
N VAL A 544 -7.76 -3.28 -30.56
CA VAL A 544 -8.14 -3.37 -29.14
C VAL A 544 -7.04 -2.77 -28.26
N VAL A 545 -7.39 -1.72 -27.54
CA VAL A 545 -6.58 -1.16 -26.46
C VAL A 545 -7.16 -1.64 -25.13
N THR A 546 -6.46 -2.50 -24.44
CA THR A 546 -6.89 -2.98 -23.13
C THR A 546 -6.31 -2.12 -22.02
N VAL A 547 -7.17 -1.61 -21.15
CA VAL A 547 -6.81 -0.88 -19.92
C VAL A 547 -7.19 -1.77 -18.75
N LEU A 548 -6.19 -2.23 -18.00
CA LEU A 548 -6.37 -3.09 -16.83
C LEU A 548 -6.44 -2.22 -15.57
N ILE A 549 -7.57 -2.28 -14.87
CA ILE A 549 -7.78 -1.64 -13.57
C ILE A 549 -8.14 -2.74 -12.56
N GLY A 550 -7.30 -2.98 -11.55
CA GLY A 550 -7.53 -4.02 -10.57
C GLY A 550 -6.46 -4.06 -9.47
N GLY A 551 -6.73 -4.77 -8.38
CA GLY A 551 -5.90 -4.77 -7.17
C GLY A 551 -4.76 -5.79 -7.17
N ARG A 552 -4.62 -6.60 -8.22
CA ARG A 552 -3.64 -7.70 -8.29
C ARG A 552 -3.11 -7.94 -9.70
N PRO A 553 -1.98 -8.65 -9.86
CA PRO A 553 -1.57 -9.23 -11.13
C PRO A 553 -2.59 -10.24 -11.64
N TYR A 554 -3.10 -10.05 -12.86
CA TYR A 554 -3.96 -11.01 -13.56
C TYR A 554 -3.17 -11.90 -14.50
N GLU A 555 -3.76 -13.02 -14.93
CA GLU A 555 -3.25 -13.86 -16.02
C GLU A 555 -3.25 -13.09 -17.33
N MET A 556 -2.09 -13.01 -17.98
CA MET A 556 -1.92 -12.16 -19.16
C MET A 556 -2.00 -12.90 -20.49
N GLY A 557 -2.00 -14.24 -20.51
CA GLY A 557 -1.88 -15.01 -21.76
C GLY A 557 -2.96 -14.68 -22.78
N GLU A 558 -4.24 -14.75 -22.38
CA GLU A 558 -5.37 -14.42 -23.26
C GLU A 558 -5.52 -12.91 -23.48
N ILE A 559 -5.28 -12.11 -22.43
CA ILE A 559 -5.35 -10.64 -22.54
C ILE A 559 -4.37 -10.16 -23.61
N ASP A 560 -3.13 -10.67 -23.58
CA ASP A 560 -2.09 -10.32 -24.55
C ASP A 560 -2.47 -10.70 -25.99
N ARG A 561 -3.03 -11.90 -26.19
CA ARG A 561 -3.48 -12.36 -27.52
C ARG A 561 -4.61 -11.53 -28.10
N CYS A 562 -5.50 -11.04 -27.26
CA CYS A 562 -6.70 -10.29 -27.70
C CYS A 562 -6.47 -8.77 -27.78
N SER A 563 -5.28 -8.27 -27.46
CA SER A 563 -4.99 -6.82 -27.39
C SER A 563 -3.90 -6.40 -28.37
N ASP A 564 -4.05 -5.24 -28.99
CA ASP A 564 -3.00 -4.58 -29.80
C ASP A 564 -2.16 -3.62 -28.95
N ALA A 565 -2.76 -3.03 -27.90
CA ALA A 565 -2.04 -2.28 -26.89
C ALA A 565 -2.59 -2.59 -25.50
N ILE A 566 -1.74 -2.53 -24.46
CA ILE A 566 -2.12 -2.84 -23.08
C ILE A 566 -1.53 -1.79 -22.16
N LEU A 567 -2.41 -1.13 -21.36
CA LEU A 567 -2.07 -0.31 -20.21
C LEU A 567 -2.44 -1.06 -18.93
N CYS A 568 -1.49 -1.31 -18.05
CA CYS A 568 -1.72 -1.84 -16.70
C CYS A 568 -1.69 -0.67 -15.71
N CYS A 569 -2.80 -0.38 -15.07
CA CYS A 569 -2.97 0.81 -14.23
C CYS A 569 -3.09 0.47 -12.74
N PHE A 570 -3.32 -0.81 -12.38
CA PHE A 570 -3.78 -1.19 -11.05
C PHE A 570 -4.95 -0.30 -10.61
N TYR A 571 -5.01 0.15 -9.35
CA TYR A 571 -6.00 1.17 -8.94
C TYR A 571 -5.34 2.56 -8.95
N PRO A 572 -5.60 3.37 -9.98
CA PRO A 572 -4.86 4.62 -10.23
C PRO A 572 -5.35 5.81 -9.40
N GLY A 573 -6.33 5.59 -8.50
CA GLY A 573 -6.86 6.63 -7.61
C GLY A 573 -7.86 7.59 -8.29
N PRO A 574 -8.29 8.64 -7.56
CA PRO A 574 -9.38 9.52 -7.99
C PRO A 574 -9.14 10.27 -9.30
N THR A 575 -7.90 10.55 -9.65
CA THR A 575 -7.50 11.26 -10.88
C THR A 575 -7.01 10.32 -11.99
N GLY A 576 -7.14 9.01 -11.78
CA GLY A 576 -6.61 7.98 -12.68
C GLY A 576 -7.22 8.02 -14.08
N GLY A 577 -8.51 8.31 -14.22
CA GLY A 577 -9.15 8.43 -15.51
C GLY A 577 -8.62 9.59 -16.37
N GLU A 578 -8.27 10.72 -15.73
CA GLU A 578 -7.58 11.85 -16.41
C GLU A 578 -6.20 11.40 -16.93
N ALA A 579 -5.42 10.72 -16.10
CA ALA A 579 -4.10 10.22 -16.47
C ALA A 579 -4.17 9.22 -17.64
N ILE A 580 -5.11 8.27 -17.59
CA ILE A 580 -5.32 7.29 -18.66
C ILE A 580 -5.73 7.98 -19.97
N ALA A 581 -6.68 8.93 -19.93
CA ALA A 581 -7.10 9.68 -21.11
C ALA A 581 -5.93 10.44 -21.76
N LYS A 582 -5.10 11.12 -20.96
CA LYS A 582 -3.89 11.80 -21.43
C LYS A 582 -2.89 10.85 -22.09
N LEU A 583 -2.67 9.67 -21.51
CA LEU A 583 -1.81 8.64 -22.08
C LEU A 583 -2.34 8.13 -23.43
N LEU A 584 -3.61 7.79 -23.51
CA LEU A 584 -4.21 7.26 -24.73
C LEU A 584 -4.01 8.19 -25.94
N PHE A 585 -4.04 9.50 -25.74
CA PHE A 585 -3.88 10.50 -26.79
C PHE A 585 -2.48 11.16 -26.83
N GLY A 586 -1.55 10.73 -25.99
CA GLY A 586 -0.17 11.24 -25.98
C GLY A 586 0.02 12.65 -25.43
N PHE A 587 -0.91 13.13 -24.59
CA PHE A 587 -0.75 14.37 -23.82
C PHE A 587 0.18 14.20 -22.62
N CYS A 588 0.47 12.97 -22.22
CA CYS A 588 1.59 12.61 -21.34
C CYS A 588 2.31 11.35 -21.87
N GLU A 589 3.51 11.12 -21.39
CA GLU A 589 4.36 9.98 -21.77
C GLU A 589 4.22 8.84 -20.77
N PRO A 590 4.19 7.57 -21.22
CA PRO A 590 4.22 6.43 -20.31
C PRO A 590 5.45 6.45 -19.43
N ALA A 591 5.25 6.56 -18.13
CA ALA A 591 6.31 6.76 -17.15
C ALA A 591 6.46 5.57 -16.19
N GLY A 592 5.47 4.68 -16.15
CA GLY A 592 5.41 3.54 -15.25
C GLY A 592 6.26 2.37 -15.69
N ARG A 593 6.74 1.59 -14.70
CA ARG A 593 7.38 0.28 -14.86
C ARG A 593 6.74 -0.69 -13.91
N LEU A 594 6.56 -1.95 -14.31
CA LEU A 594 5.98 -2.97 -13.41
C LEU A 594 6.79 -3.14 -12.14
N CYS A 595 6.13 -3.01 -11.01
CA CYS A 595 6.69 -3.32 -9.69
C CYS A 595 6.50 -4.80 -9.30
N VAL A 596 5.86 -5.59 -10.16
CA VAL A 596 5.52 -7.00 -9.94
C VAL A 596 5.47 -7.71 -11.27
N SER A 597 5.85 -8.99 -11.30
CA SER A 597 5.75 -9.85 -12.49
C SER A 597 4.29 -10.29 -12.71
N LEU A 598 3.83 -10.28 -13.97
CA LEU A 598 2.50 -10.71 -14.37
C LEU A 598 2.59 -12.11 -14.98
N PRO A 599 1.88 -13.12 -14.44
CA PRO A 599 1.95 -14.50 -14.94
C PRO A 599 1.26 -14.64 -16.30
N ASP A 600 1.61 -15.71 -17.00
CA ASP A 600 0.87 -16.17 -18.16
C ASP A 600 -0.41 -16.91 -17.72
N GLU A 601 -0.26 -17.75 -16.70
CA GLU A 601 -1.30 -18.58 -16.07
C GLU A 601 -1.05 -18.67 -14.56
N THR A 602 -2.10 -18.79 -13.75
CA THR A 602 -2.01 -18.94 -12.27
C THR A 602 -1.11 -20.10 -11.85
N GLY A 603 -1.11 -21.19 -12.59
CA GLY A 603 -0.30 -22.37 -12.28
C GLY A 603 1.21 -22.17 -12.36
N GLN A 604 1.69 -21.02 -12.91
CA GLN A 604 3.11 -20.67 -12.91
C GLN A 604 3.65 -20.24 -11.55
N LEU A 605 2.79 -19.80 -10.62
CA LEU A 605 3.24 -19.22 -9.37
C LEU A 605 4.17 -20.16 -8.60
N PRO A 606 5.25 -19.62 -8.00
CA PRO A 606 5.66 -18.21 -7.95
C PRO A 606 6.43 -17.75 -9.20
N VAL A 607 6.26 -16.48 -9.61
CA VAL A 607 6.85 -15.91 -10.85
C VAL A 607 7.72 -14.67 -10.62
N TYR A 608 8.04 -14.33 -9.38
CA TYR A 608 8.86 -13.14 -9.09
C TYR A 608 10.26 -13.21 -9.74
N TYR A 609 10.75 -12.06 -10.22
CA TYR A 609 11.98 -11.95 -11.04
C TYR A 609 13.25 -12.36 -10.28
N ASN A 610 13.28 -12.17 -8.95
CA ASN A 610 14.44 -12.39 -8.08
C ASN A 610 14.49 -13.77 -7.43
N ALA A 611 14.01 -14.79 -8.13
CA ALA A 611 14.09 -16.17 -7.68
C ALA A 611 15.55 -16.61 -7.51
N LYS A 612 15.78 -17.63 -6.65
CA LYS A 612 17.11 -18.22 -6.47
C LYS A 612 17.59 -18.92 -7.74
N ASP A 613 18.90 -19.05 -7.95
CA ASP A 613 19.51 -19.73 -9.11
C ASP A 613 19.04 -21.17 -9.27
N SER A 614 18.73 -21.86 -8.17
CA SER A 614 18.13 -23.20 -8.21
C SER A 614 16.76 -23.26 -8.92
N TYR A 615 16.07 -22.11 -8.98
CA TYR A 615 14.80 -21.95 -9.71
C TYR A 615 14.98 -21.61 -11.18
N ARG A 616 16.15 -21.24 -11.62
CA ARG A 616 16.44 -20.69 -12.94
C ARG A 616 16.17 -21.64 -14.10
N SER A 617 16.37 -22.93 -13.87
CA SER A 617 16.09 -24.00 -14.81
C SER A 617 14.69 -24.61 -14.66
N MET A 618 13.97 -24.23 -13.63
CA MET A 618 12.63 -24.75 -13.36
C MET A 618 11.63 -23.94 -14.17
N ALA A 619 11.12 -24.56 -15.20
CA ALA A 619 10.07 -24.01 -16.04
C ALA A 619 9.06 -25.12 -16.31
N TYR A 620 7.80 -24.78 -16.25
CA TYR A 620 6.77 -25.66 -16.76
C TYR A 620 6.91 -25.77 -18.28
N TYR A 621 6.67 -26.94 -18.86
CA TYR A 621 6.82 -27.15 -20.31
C TYR A 621 5.91 -26.26 -21.16
N ASN A 622 4.78 -25.79 -20.58
CA ASN A 622 3.78 -24.94 -21.24
C ASN A 622 3.85 -23.46 -20.83
N ALA A 623 4.60 -23.13 -19.76
CA ALA A 623 4.63 -21.77 -19.22
C ALA A 623 5.98 -21.52 -18.52
N ALA A 624 6.98 -21.13 -19.31
CA ALA A 624 8.37 -21.07 -18.84
C ALA A 624 8.74 -19.77 -18.08
N ARG A 625 8.03 -18.67 -18.33
CA ARG A 625 8.34 -17.34 -17.78
C ARG A 625 7.05 -16.52 -17.60
N PRO A 626 7.03 -15.50 -16.69
CA PRO A 626 5.94 -14.57 -16.67
C PRO A 626 5.76 -13.89 -18.04
N ARG A 627 4.53 -13.54 -18.39
CA ARG A 627 4.24 -12.82 -19.64
C ARG A 627 4.92 -11.45 -19.66
N TYR A 628 4.85 -10.74 -18.54
CA TYR A 628 5.51 -9.46 -18.35
C TYR A 628 6.26 -9.46 -17.02
N GLY A 629 7.58 -9.31 -17.06
CA GLY A 629 8.42 -9.32 -15.88
C GLY A 629 8.50 -7.97 -15.18
N PHE A 630 8.95 -7.98 -13.94
CA PHE A 630 9.32 -6.81 -13.15
C PHE A 630 10.20 -5.84 -13.97
N GLY A 631 9.99 -4.54 -13.76
CA GLY A 631 10.75 -3.48 -14.43
C GLY A 631 10.35 -3.18 -15.88
N ARG A 632 9.41 -3.97 -16.45
CA ARG A 632 8.90 -3.72 -17.81
C ARG A 632 7.95 -2.54 -17.84
N GLY A 633 8.04 -1.77 -18.93
CA GLY A 633 7.13 -0.67 -19.27
C GLY A 633 7.69 0.06 -20.49
N LEU A 634 6.90 0.19 -21.55
CA LEU A 634 7.29 0.86 -22.80
C LEU A 634 7.16 2.39 -22.65
N SER A 635 7.79 3.12 -23.55
CA SER A 635 7.66 4.56 -23.75
C SER A 635 7.21 4.83 -25.19
N TYR A 636 6.69 6.02 -25.46
CA TYR A 636 6.43 6.49 -26.84
C TYR A 636 7.71 6.99 -27.54
N THR A 637 8.83 6.99 -26.84
CA THR A 637 10.16 7.32 -27.39
C THR A 637 11.16 6.19 -27.16
N ALA A 638 12.38 6.34 -27.63
CA ALA A 638 13.44 5.36 -27.51
C ALA A 638 14.68 5.97 -26.83
N PHE A 639 15.38 5.12 -26.07
CA PHE A 639 16.61 5.52 -25.40
C PHE A 639 17.76 4.61 -25.80
N ASP A 640 18.95 5.18 -25.94
CA ASP A 640 20.22 4.49 -26.11
C ASP A 640 21.17 4.80 -24.95
N CYS A 641 22.07 3.88 -24.64
CA CYS A 641 22.88 3.94 -23.46
C CYS A 641 24.35 3.60 -23.78
N ARG A 642 25.28 4.45 -23.33
CA ARG A 642 26.72 4.23 -23.47
C ARG A 642 27.37 4.13 -22.10
N LEU A 643 28.12 3.06 -21.88
CA LEU A 643 28.89 2.86 -20.64
C LEU A 643 30.03 3.88 -20.53
N GLU A 644 30.22 4.45 -19.36
CA GLU A 644 31.34 5.32 -19.01
C GLU A 644 32.30 4.62 -18.04
N ALA A 645 31.76 4.06 -16.96
CA ALA A 645 32.50 3.31 -15.95
C ALA A 645 31.60 2.31 -15.20
N ALA A 646 32.18 1.22 -14.72
CA ALA A 646 31.49 0.28 -13.84
C ALA A 646 32.46 -0.33 -12.84
N GLY A 647 32.01 -0.57 -11.62
CA GLY A 647 32.76 -1.19 -10.53
C GLY A 647 31.91 -1.43 -9.29
N GLU A 648 32.56 -1.77 -8.20
CA GLU A 648 31.85 -2.08 -6.92
C GLU A 648 31.11 -0.87 -6.32
N GLU A 649 31.47 0.35 -6.68
CA GLU A 649 30.82 1.58 -6.18
C GLU A 649 29.58 1.97 -6.99
N GLY A 650 29.47 1.50 -8.26
CA GLY A 650 28.34 1.83 -9.11
C GLY A 650 28.60 1.69 -10.59
N VAL A 651 27.61 2.04 -11.39
CA VAL A 651 27.65 2.05 -12.86
C VAL A 651 27.33 3.47 -13.34
N SER A 652 28.29 4.08 -14.08
CA SER A 652 28.17 5.39 -14.73
C SER A 652 27.95 5.20 -16.23
N PHE A 653 27.01 5.92 -16.80
CA PHE A 653 26.63 5.82 -18.19
C PHE A 653 26.04 7.12 -18.72
N THR A 654 26.10 7.31 -20.04
CA THR A 654 25.36 8.37 -20.74
C THR A 654 24.12 7.78 -21.36
N LEU A 655 22.95 8.32 -21.02
CA LEU A 655 21.65 7.96 -21.57
C LEU A 655 21.21 9.04 -22.56
N THR A 656 20.78 8.63 -23.76
CA THR A 656 20.36 9.53 -24.84
C THR A 656 18.95 9.18 -25.30
N ASN A 657 18.06 10.16 -25.40
CA ASN A 657 16.78 10.00 -26.07
C ASN A 657 17.00 10.03 -27.59
N THR A 658 16.82 8.91 -28.27
CA THR A 658 17.02 8.75 -29.71
C THR A 658 15.72 8.84 -30.52
N GLY A 659 14.57 9.01 -29.84
CA GLY A 659 13.28 9.15 -30.50
C GLY A 659 12.89 10.61 -30.78
N GLY A 660 11.72 10.78 -31.40
CA GLY A 660 11.19 12.08 -31.81
C GLY A 660 10.35 12.81 -30.75
N ARG A 661 10.15 12.21 -29.56
CA ARG A 661 9.37 12.76 -28.44
C ARG A 661 10.21 12.81 -27.18
N GLY A 662 9.91 13.77 -26.29
CA GLY A 662 10.44 13.72 -24.92
C GLY A 662 9.84 12.53 -24.17
N GLY A 663 10.56 11.96 -23.22
CA GLY A 663 10.05 10.83 -22.48
C GLY A 663 10.79 10.53 -21.19
N TRP A 664 10.18 9.63 -20.39
CA TRP A 664 10.74 9.17 -19.13
C TRP A 664 11.53 7.88 -19.33
N ALA A 665 12.81 7.92 -19.00
CA ALA A 665 13.63 6.74 -18.84
C ALA A 665 13.69 6.35 -17.34
N VAL A 666 13.70 5.04 -17.07
CA VAL A 666 13.82 4.48 -15.73
C VAL A 666 14.92 3.39 -15.73
N PRO A 667 16.20 3.78 -15.85
CA PRO A 667 17.30 2.82 -15.74
C PRO A 667 17.31 2.15 -14.36
N GLN A 668 17.41 0.83 -14.36
CA GLN A 668 17.39 -0.06 -13.20
C GLN A 668 18.67 -0.90 -13.20
N LEU A 669 19.40 -0.90 -12.10
CA LEU A 669 20.64 -1.65 -11.95
C LEU A 669 20.39 -2.92 -11.14
N TYR A 670 20.71 -4.06 -11.75
CA TYR A 670 20.58 -5.37 -11.13
C TYR A 670 21.94 -6.03 -10.95
N LEU A 671 22.08 -6.81 -9.89
CA LEU A 671 23.25 -7.64 -9.62
C LEU A 671 22.89 -9.12 -9.68
N HIS A 672 23.87 -9.91 -10.10
CA HIS A 672 23.87 -11.36 -9.96
C HIS A 672 25.24 -11.80 -9.44
N ARG A 673 25.25 -12.53 -8.33
CA ARG A 673 26.47 -13.07 -7.76
C ARG A 673 26.72 -14.47 -8.33
N ARG A 674 27.84 -14.64 -9.06
CA ARG A 674 28.25 -15.94 -9.63
C ARG A 674 28.85 -16.90 -8.62
N GLN A 675 29.49 -16.37 -7.58
CA GLN A 675 30.20 -17.15 -6.57
C GLN A 675 29.83 -16.59 -5.19
N GLY A 676 29.47 -17.45 -4.27
CA GLY A 676 29.09 -17.08 -2.93
C GLY A 676 29.08 -18.26 -1.99
N VAL A 677 28.61 -18.07 -0.77
CA VAL A 677 28.56 -19.10 0.28
C VAL A 677 27.16 -19.72 0.40
N VAL A 678 26.19 -19.19 -0.27
CA VAL A 678 24.78 -19.65 -0.35
C VAL A 678 24.25 -19.46 -1.77
N THR A 679 23.12 -20.08 -2.10
CA THR A 679 22.46 -19.92 -3.40
C THR A 679 22.13 -18.45 -3.65
N SER A 680 22.60 -17.93 -4.76
CA SER A 680 22.35 -16.55 -5.19
C SER A 680 20.96 -16.37 -5.83
N ARG A 681 20.51 -15.14 -5.91
CA ARG A 681 19.33 -14.77 -6.71
C ARG A 681 19.73 -14.55 -8.16
N ALA A 682 18.86 -14.94 -9.09
CA ALA A 682 19.10 -14.81 -10.52
C ALA A 682 19.34 -13.34 -10.93
N ARG A 683 18.58 -12.42 -10.34
CA ARG A 683 18.78 -10.97 -10.41
C ARG A 683 18.31 -10.33 -9.10
N GLN A 684 18.91 -9.23 -8.72
CA GLN A 684 18.56 -8.47 -7.52
C GLN A 684 18.71 -6.98 -7.84
N LEU A 685 17.62 -6.23 -7.78
CA LEU A 685 17.65 -4.77 -7.93
C LEU A 685 18.49 -4.16 -6.81
N CYS A 686 19.44 -3.29 -7.15
CA CYS A 686 20.27 -2.58 -6.18
C CYS A 686 20.23 -1.06 -6.33
N GLY A 687 19.64 -0.56 -7.42
CA GLY A 687 19.51 0.87 -7.67
C GLY A 687 18.66 1.15 -8.90
N PHE A 688 18.06 2.33 -8.92
CA PHE A 688 17.36 2.86 -10.11
C PHE A 688 17.38 4.39 -10.08
N THR A 689 17.11 4.97 -11.24
CA THR A 689 16.88 6.41 -11.36
C THR A 689 15.77 6.67 -12.38
N LYS A 690 15.11 7.81 -12.29
CA LYS A 690 14.08 8.23 -13.23
C LYS A 690 14.43 9.60 -13.77
N VAL A 691 14.46 9.75 -15.09
CA VAL A 691 14.88 10.97 -15.75
C VAL A 691 14.03 11.26 -16.96
N TRP A 692 13.65 12.54 -17.11
CA TRP A 692 13.05 13.06 -18.34
C TRP A 692 14.14 13.51 -19.30
N LEU A 693 14.04 13.13 -20.56
CA LEU A 693 14.94 13.58 -21.63
C LEU A 693 14.12 14.10 -22.81
N ALA A 694 14.47 15.32 -23.28
CA ALA A 694 13.94 15.85 -24.53
C ALA A 694 14.48 15.06 -25.73
N PRO A 695 13.88 15.16 -26.94
CA PRO A 695 14.41 14.54 -28.14
C PRO A 695 15.85 14.93 -28.41
N GLY A 696 16.74 13.96 -28.59
CA GLY A 696 18.18 14.16 -28.80
C GLY A 696 18.98 14.55 -27.55
N GLU A 697 18.33 14.74 -26.40
CA GLU A 697 19.04 15.05 -25.14
C GLU A 697 19.83 13.83 -24.66
N ALA A 698 21.08 14.09 -24.25
CA ALA A 698 21.96 13.11 -23.61
C ALA A 698 22.28 13.57 -22.18
N ARG A 699 22.28 12.64 -21.23
CA ARG A 699 22.57 12.94 -19.81
C ARG A 699 23.49 11.87 -19.21
N ALA A 700 24.55 12.33 -18.56
CA ALA A 700 25.42 11.45 -17.77
C ALA A 700 24.75 11.16 -16.42
N LEU A 701 24.70 9.88 -16.07
CA LEU A 701 24.05 9.36 -14.86
C LEU A 701 24.96 8.35 -14.19
N THR A 702 24.80 8.23 -12.87
CA THR A 702 25.46 7.18 -12.08
C THR A 702 24.41 6.55 -11.16
N ILE A 703 24.32 5.23 -11.17
CA ILE A 703 23.57 4.47 -10.18
C ILE A 703 24.58 3.83 -9.23
N PRO A 704 24.59 4.24 -7.95
CA PRO A 704 25.47 3.66 -6.96
C PRO A 704 25.05 2.23 -6.61
N ILE A 705 26.02 1.40 -6.24
CA ILE A 705 25.77 0.07 -5.68
C ILE A 705 25.92 0.17 -4.16
N PRO A 706 24.82 0.07 -3.38
CA PRO A 706 24.91 0.03 -1.93
C PRO A 706 25.76 -1.16 -1.47
N ARG A 707 26.68 -0.94 -0.53
CA ARG A 707 27.56 -1.99 -0.04
C ARG A 707 26.80 -3.20 0.52
N GLU A 708 25.64 -2.98 1.10
CA GLU A 708 24.75 -4.04 1.58
C GLU A 708 24.21 -4.93 0.45
N SER A 709 24.06 -4.42 -0.79
CA SER A 709 23.67 -5.21 -1.96
C SER A 709 24.78 -6.17 -2.42
N LEU A 710 26.03 -5.93 -1.99
CA LEU A 710 27.18 -6.79 -2.22
C LEU A 710 27.37 -7.84 -1.12
N ALA A 711 26.56 -7.82 -0.07
CA ALA A 711 26.62 -8.73 1.05
C ALA A 711 25.68 -9.94 0.87
N GLN A 712 25.99 -11.04 1.55
CA GLN A 712 25.10 -12.20 1.68
C GLN A 712 24.90 -12.55 3.16
N TRP A 713 23.76 -13.10 3.49
CA TRP A 713 23.52 -13.79 4.74
C TRP A 713 24.19 -15.17 4.68
N ASP A 714 25.33 -15.33 5.36
CA ASP A 714 26.14 -16.56 5.32
C ASP A 714 25.48 -17.76 6.07
N LEU A 715 26.16 -18.87 6.15
CA LEU A 715 25.65 -20.08 6.82
C LEU A 715 25.38 -19.86 8.32
N GLN A 716 26.03 -18.88 8.95
CA GLN A 716 25.86 -18.50 10.35
C GLN A 716 24.92 -17.31 10.52
N MET A 717 24.18 -16.92 9.45
CA MET A 717 23.27 -15.77 9.44
C MET A 717 23.94 -14.43 9.75
N ARG A 718 25.20 -14.25 9.35
CA ARG A 718 25.90 -12.96 9.40
C ARG A 718 25.81 -12.29 8.04
N HIS A 719 25.43 -11.02 7.99
CA HIS A 719 25.38 -10.24 6.77
C HIS A 719 26.75 -9.63 6.47
N ARG A 720 27.41 -10.12 5.46
CA ARG A 720 28.76 -9.67 5.10
C ARG A 720 29.03 -9.71 3.61
N VAL A 721 29.90 -8.81 3.15
CA VAL A 721 30.44 -8.87 1.81
C VAL A 721 31.28 -10.12 1.66
N VAL A 722 31.04 -10.89 0.62
CA VAL A 722 31.77 -12.16 0.33
C VAL A 722 32.54 -11.94 -0.97
N PRO A 723 33.86 -12.29 -1.01
CA PRO A 723 34.66 -12.26 -2.23
C PRO A 723 33.97 -13.06 -3.37
N GLY A 724 34.18 -12.64 -4.60
CA GLY A 724 33.64 -13.34 -5.76
C GLY A 724 33.27 -12.46 -6.91
N ARG A 725 32.84 -13.09 -8.01
CA ARG A 725 32.45 -12.40 -9.24
C ARG A 725 30.99 -11.95 -9.19
N ILE A 726 30.76 -10.68 -9.48
CA ILE A 726 29.46 -10.04 -9.57
C ILE A 726 29.22 -9.63 -11.00
N GLU A 727 28.11 -10.09 -11.58
CA GLU A 727 27.58 -9.57 -12.83
C GLU A 727 26.61 -8.44 -12.52
N TRP A 728 26.63 -7.40 -13.33
CA TRP A 728 25.69 -6.29 -13.25
C TRP A 728 24.97 -6.11 -14.58
N PHE A 729 23.71 -5.67 -14.49
CA PHE A 729 22.82 -5.45 -15.64
C PHE A 729 22.11 -4.13 -15.47
N LEU A 730 22.32 -3.20 -16.42
CA LEU A 730 21.53 -1.98 -16.51
C LEU A 730 20.39 -2.21 -17.48
N CYS A 731 19.16 -2.09 -16.99
CA CYS A 731 17.96 -2.37 -17.77
C CYS A 731 17.03 -1.15 -17.80
N ASP A 732 16.24 -0.99 -18.85
CA ASP A 732 15.04 -0.17 -18.89
C ASP A 732 14.00 -0.84 -19.79
N SER A 733 12.73 -0.62 -19.49
CA SER A 733 11.61 -1.17 -20.28
C SER A 733 11.62 -2.70 -20.40
N GLY A 734 12.23 -3.40 -19.42
CA GLY A 734 12.42 -4.85 -19.44
C GLY A 734 13.49 -5.31 -20.43
N ARG A 735 14.25 -4.40 -21.02
CA ARG A 735 15.36 -4.65 -21.93
C ARG A 735 16.69 -4.35 -21.24
N GLU A 736 17.66 -5.23 -21.43
CA GLU A 736 19.04 -5.00 -21.03
C GLU A 736 19.68 -3.97 -21.97
N LEU A 737 20.16 -2.87 -21.40
CA LEU A 737 20.86 -1.80 -22.12
C LEU A 737 22.37 -2.03 -22.10
N LEU A 738 22.89 -2.38 -20.92
CA LEU A 738 24.31 -2.65 -20.70
C LEU A 738 24.46 -3.79 -19.69
N ALA A 739 25.54 -4.53 -19.81
CA ALA A 739 25.91 -5.55 -18.82
C ALA A 739 27.44 -5.64 -18.70
N GLY A 740 27.89 -6.16 -17.57
CA GLY A 740 29.31 -6.40 -17.32
C GLY A 740 29.55 -7.15 -16.04
N GLU A 741 30.79 -7.22 -15.61
CA GLU A 741 31.17 -7.89 -14.36
C GLU A 741 32.31 -7.17 -13.66
N PHE A 742 32.41 -7.40 -12.37
CA PHE A 742 33.59 -7.05 -11.55
C PHE A 742 33.82 -8.13 -10.50
N THR A 743 35.02 -8.13 -9.90
CA THR A 743 35.39 -9.08 -8.86
C THR A 743 35.56 -8.35 -7.54
N LEU A 744 34.85 -8.79 -6.49
CA LEU A 744 35.09 -8.37 -5.12
C LEU A 744 36.29 -9.14 -4.56
N ALA A 745 37.21 -8.42 -3.90
CA ALA A 745 38.39 -8.96 -3.28
C ALA A 745 38.12 -9.62 -1.90
#